data_5b1c7e84e23a304719e914081877adce
#
_entry.id   5b1c7e84e23a304719e914081877adce
#
_cell.length_a   1.000
_cell.length_b   1.000
_cell.length_c   1.000
_cell.angle_alpha   90.00
_cell.angle_beta   90.00
_cell.angle_gamma   90.00
#
_symmetry.space_group_name_H-M   'P 1'
#
loop_
_entity.id
_entity.type
_entity.pdbx_description
1 polymer ?
#
loop_
_entity_poly.entity_id
_entity_poly.type
_entity_poly.pdbx_seq_one_letter_code
_entity_poly.pdbx_strand_id
1 'polypeptide(L)'
;VPIKPRYNINSAVSSPAREFTDRIEFIENFSKFIRSGAQKEYSVFSYYGVGGIGKSTLRKEFGRILDNEFKNVVWSHIDFELSPFREPETALYHLRKNLKDKYKIDFTAFDIAYTVYWQKTHPQLTLTKENIPFIDEGSLLSSLLSSASGIPLVGLLPSLAQSAFKGHKQLKNWWIKRGQKELYDLPSLSPKEILEKFPMYFSFDLKDFLAKKSLQAVFFADTFEALWENRSLEGAFFERDAWFRELIAQLPGSTWLIFGREKLRWNELDPDWENYIDQFQLAGFPERDSAAFLGSCGIKDKKIQNIIINASQGVPYYLDLSVDTFYLIKEVHNKEPEIEDFARNQQEVLARFLKYLNVSEIETLKVLSVTRYWDAEIFRILIKEFKTGYPLTAMNVLCRFSFIEFDSVTKAYRLHDLIRQGLLNLMDSETRKSVNNILFDNFNKKIPILSKEINDEHCAFFNEAYFHAKQFMKFNELTAWFYNLTPAFNEAARWKTLKPVYEDLLNLSNMSGDNGEFATLMIHYSSVLYNLGEYKKALDLLESNMIKLEKVLNESDPRYASLLNNLATIYYYRGEMKKSKEIYEKVIELRRKILGENHRHYADAIDNLAVIYNNTGEYDKAVEFHKKAAEIYKNTLGESHVHYADALNNLASGYISLKKYEEAVELYIKSKEIVHNAVGTEHPRYASSLHNLAHAYLMKKDYELALENNKPAYELRRKLLGENHPSTAVSLSNLAHIHQCMGNYDKAFQMNTKAAEIFLNTVGEQHFNYADSLFSLGELYLQKNEKVKATELLGKSLEIYTTLFGEEHERVIEIRDRIKSLS
;
A
#
# COMPACT_ATOMS: atom_id res chain seq x y z
N VAL A 1 16.83 8.66 -27.47
CA VAL A 1 16.84 10.13 -27.70
C VAL A 1 18.23 10.59 -27.37
N PRO A 2 18.98 11.23 -28.30
CA PRO A 2 20.28 11.77 -27.97
C PRO A 2 20.15 12.77 -26.81
N ILE A 3 20.89 12.53 -25.73
CA ILE A 3 20.96 13.45 -24.60
C ILE A 3 21.73 14.66 -25.12
N LYS A 4 21.05 15.77 -25.37
CA LYS A 4 21.73 17.00 -25.78
C LYS A 4 22.53 17.54 -24.59
N PRO A 5 23.79 17.94 -24.77
CA PRO A 5 24.48 18.76 -23.78
C PRO A 5 23.65 20.02 -23.52
N ARG A 6 23.36 20.29 -22.26
CA ARG A 6 22.33 21.29 -21.89
C ARG A 6 22.87 22.68 -21.66
N TYR A 7 24.13 22.90 -22.07
CA TYR A 7 24.76 24.22 -21.91
C TYR A 7 24.68 25.04 -23.21
N ASN A 8 23.53 25.69 -23.35
CA ASN A 8 23.47 26.82 -24.30
C ASN A 8 22.48 27.84 -23.75
N ILE A 9 23.03 28.77 -22.98
CA ILE A 9 22.22 29.82 -22.37
C ILE A 9 21.87 30.92 -23.38
N ASN A 10 22.65 31.12 -24.45
CA ASN A 10 22.41 32.22 -25.39
C ASN A 10 23.05 32.09 -26.80
N SER A 11 23.28 30.92 -27.37
CA SER A 11 23.77 30.87 -28.73
C SER A 11 23.17 29.74 -29.54
N ALA A 12 22.98 29.97 -30.82
CA ALA A 12 22.52 29.03 -31.83
C ALA A 12 23.56 27.94 -32.19
N VAL A 13 24.40 27.49 -31.24
CA VAL A 13 25.36 26.42 -31.47
C VAL A 13 24.66 25.11 -31.14
N SER A 14 24.51 24.25 -32.13
CA SER A 14 23.96 22.89 -31.97
C SER A 14 24.87 22.09 -31.04
N SER A 15 24.31 21.73 -29.88
CA SER A 15 24.93 20.74 -28.99
C SER A 15 25.19 19.45 -29.76
N PRO A 16 26.34 18.80 -29.65
CA PRO A 16 26.59 17.55 -30.32
C PRO A 16 25.57 16.51 -29.86
N ALA A 17 24.97 15.82 -30.81
CA ALA A 17 24.07 14.73 -30.52
C ALA A 17 24.87 13.61 -29.84
N ARG A 18 24.50 13.26 -28.63
CA ARG A 18 25.01 12.07 -27.96
C ARG A 18 24.34 10.86 -28.61
N GLU A 19 25.00 10.22 -29.56
CA GLU A 19 24.51 9.00 -30.15
C GLU A 19 24.70 7.83 -29.16
N PHE A 20 23.73 6.95 -29.09
CA PHE A 20 23.86 5.69 -28.35
C PHE A 20 24.87 4.81 -29.10
N THR A 21 26.01 4.56 -28.50
CA THR A 21 27.17 3.98 -29.18
C THR A 21 27.58 2.61 -28.72
N ASP A 22 26.91 2.02 -27.73
CA ASP A 22 27.25 0.72 -27.18
C ASP A 22 26.02 -0.18 -26.99
N ARG A 23 26.30 -1.41 -26.61
CA ARG A 23 25.28 -2.49 -26.45
C ARG A 23 24.76 -3.03 -27.77
N ILE A 24 25.54 -2.87 -28.86
CA ILE A 24 25.15 -3.34 -30.21
C ILE A 24 24.72 -4.82 -30.17
N GLU A 25 25.44 -5.65 -29.46
CA GLU A 25 25.10 -7.07 -29.31
C GLU A 25 23.73 -7.27 -28.66
N PHE A 26 23.40 -6.55 -27.58
CA PHE A 26 22.10 -6.60 -26.94
C PHE A 26 20.99 -6.10 -27.85
N ILE A 27 21.26 -5.02 -28.60
CA ILE A 27 20.35 -4.41 -29.57
C ILE A 27 20.08 -5.38 -30.73
N GLU A 28 21.12 -5.97 -31.29
CA GLU A 28 21.01 -6.94 -32.38
C GLU A 28 20.26 -8.18 -31.92
N ASN A 29 20.60 -8.72 -30.76
CA ASN A 29 19.94 -9.90 -30.21
C ASN A 29 18.45 -9.62 -29.90
N PHE A 30 18.15 -8.45 -29.34
CA PHE A 30 16.78 -8.01 -29.15
C PHE A 30 16.03 -7.89 -30.49
N SER A 31 16.63 -7.21 -31.46
CA SER A 31 16.02 -7.02 -32.79
C SER A 31 15.82 -8.34 -33.54
N LYS A 32 16.77 -9.27 -33.45
CA LYS A 32 16.65 -10.62 -33.99
C LYS A 32 15.53 -11.39 -33.31
N PHE A 33 15.46 -11.32 -31.98
CA PHE A 33 14.41 -11.98 -31.20
C PHE A 33 13.02 -11.48 -31.61
N ILE A 34 12.81 -10.15 -31.65
CA ILE A 34 11.52 -9.56 -32.05
C ILE A 34 11.15 -9.96 -33.49
N ARG A 35 12.11 -10.01 -34.41
CA ARG A 35 11.87 -10.45 -35.81
C ARG A 35 11.50 -11.94 -35.92
N SER A 36 12.06 -12.79 -35.06
CA SER A 36 11.78 -14.24 -35.10
C SER A 36 10.38 -14.59 -34.56
N GLY A 37 9.74 -13.67 -33.83
CA GLY A 37 8.52 -13.93 -33.09
C GLY A 37 8.81 -14.71 -31.80
N ALA A 38 7.96 -14.56 -30.81
CA ALA A 38 8.09 -15.29 -29.54
C ALA A 38 7.89 -16.78 -29.77
N GLN A 39 8.94 -17.58 -29.61
CA GLN A 39 8.89 -19.05 -29.72
C GLN A 39 8.58 -19.73 -28.38
N LYS A 40 8.80 -19.03 -27.24
CA LYS A 40 8.48 -19.53 -25.89
C LYS A 40 7.09 -19.04 -25.47
N GLU A 41 6.43 -19.81 -24.64
CA GLU A 41 5.15 -19.41 -24.03
C GLU A 41 5.29 -18.10 -23.29
N TYR A 42 6.39 -17.93 -22.56
CA TYR A 42 6.79 -16.69 -21.92
C TYR A 42 8.23 -16.36 -22.28
N SER A 43 8.55 -15.08 -22.46
CA SER A 43 9.89 -14.59 -22.75
C SER A 43 10.23 -13.43 -21.82
N VAL A 44 11.07 -13.68 -20.83
CA VAL A 44 11.52 -12.69 -19.85
C VAL A 44 13.01 -12.50 -19.97
N PHE A 45 13.44 -11.28 -20.29
CA PHE A 45 14.84 -10.89 -20.37
C PHE A 45 15.17 -9.98 -19.18
N SER A 46 16.07 -10.42 -18.31
CA SER A 46 16.52 -9.64 -17.17
C SER A 46 17.89 -9.02 -17.44
N TYR A 47 17.95 -7.69 -17.43
CA TYR A 47 19.18 -6.92 -17.56
C TYR A 47 19.56 -6.33 -16.21
N TYR A 48 20.63 -6.83 -15.58
CA TYR A 48 20.99 -6.43 -14.23
C TYR A 48 22.45 -5.91 -14.16
N GLY A 49 22.72 -5.06 -13.18
CA GLY A 49 24.05 -4.47 -12.97
C GLY A 49 24.00 -3.22 -12.09
N VAL A 50 25.17 -2.71 -11.74
CA VAL A 50 25.34 -1.57 -10.83
C VAL A 50 24.59 -0.32 -11.30
N GLY A 51 24.33 0.60 -10.35
CA GLY A 51 23.75 1.91 -10.67
C GLY A 51 24.61 2.69 -11.69
N GLY A 52 23.96 3.42 -12.59
CA GLY A 52 24.65 4.22 -13.60
C GLY A 52 25.23 3.43 -14.80
N ILE A 53 25.03 2.11 -14.85
CA ILE A 53 25.54 1.24 -15.94
C ILE A 53 24.77 1.40 -17.27
N GLY A 54 23.78 2.25 -17.33
CA GLY A 54 23.03 2.54 -18.56
C GLY A 54 21.81 1.66 -18.81
N LYS A 55 21.24 1.00 -17.78
CA LYS A 55 20.03 0.17 -17.89
C LYS A 55 18.84 0.92 -18.49
N SER A 56 18.48 2.04 -17.90
CA SER A 56 17.35 2.87 -18.36
C SER A 56 17.61 3.50 -19.73
N THR A 57 18.86 3.76 -20.08
CA THR A 57 19.26 4.23 -21.43
C THR A 57 19.07 3.11 -22.47
N LEU A 58 19.49 1.88 -22.15
CA LEU A 58 19.27 0.71 -22.99
C LEU A 58 17.76 0.44 -23.20
N ARG A 59 16.96 0.54 -22.13
CA ARG A 59 15.49 0.46 -22.22
C ARG A 59 14.91 1.50 -23.19
N LYS A 60 15.36 2.76 -23.08
CA LYS A 60 14.91 3.85 -23.97
C LYS A 60 15.28 3.56 -25.41
N GLU A 61 16.47 3.01 -25.64
CA GLU A 61 16.92 2.65 -27.00
C GLU A 61 16.12 1.49 -27.58
N PHE A 62 15.81 0.45 -26.80
CA PHE A 62 14.90 -0.62 -27.23
C PHE A 62 13.52 -0.06 -27.62
N GLY A 63 12.98 0.87 -26.82
CA GLY A 63 11.72 1.54 -27.14
C GLY A 63 11.80 2.33 -28.45
N ARG A 64 12.92 3.05 -28.70
CA ARG A 64 13.16 3.79 -29.96
C ARG A 64 13.23 2.86 -31.18
N ILE A 65 13.87 1.72 -31.03
CA ILE A 65 13.96 0.70 -32.08
C ILE A 65 12.57 0.13 -32.38
N LEU A 66 11.81 -0.19 -31.37
CA LEU A 66 10.43 -0.65 -31.55
C LEU A 66 9.56 0.37 -32.30
N ASP A 67 9.69 1.65 -31.99
CA ASP A 67 8.92 2.68 -32.66
C ASP A 67 9.33 2.90 -34.13
N ASN A 68 10.62 2.75 -34.43
CA ASN A 68 11.14 3.03 -35.78
C ASN A 68 11.07 1.83 -36.71
N GLU A 69 11.36 0.61 -36.20
CA GLU A 69 11.59 -0.57 -37.02
C GLU A 69 10.44 -1.60 -36.97
N PHE A 70 9.62 -1.62 -35.91
CA PHE A 70 8.66 -2.69 -35.66
C PHE A 70 7.23 -2.16 -35.54
N LYS A 71 6.57 -1.95 -36.68
CA LYS A 71 5.17 -1.49 -36.71
C LYS A 71 4.13 -2.52 -36.26
N ASN A 72 4.53 -3.78 -36.20
CA ASN A 72 3.69 -4.90 -35.71
C ASN A 72 3.84 -5.17 -34.22
N VAL A 73 4.52 -4.31 -33.48
CA VAL A 73 4.76 -4.45 -32.04
C VAL A 73 4.07 -3.31 -31.29
N VAL A 74 3.34 -3.65 -30.24
CA VAL A 74 2.85 -2.69 -29.26
C VAL A 74 3.72 -2.79 -28.01
N TRP A 75 4.08 -1.66 -27.39
CA TRP A 75 4.92 -1.69 -26.20
C TRP A 75 4.55 -0.62 -25.19
N SER A 76 4.83 -0.92 -23.93
CA SER A 76 4.71 0.02 -22.82
C SER A 76 5.82 -0.21 -21.80
N HIS A 77 5.95 0.72 -20.83
CA HIS A 77 6.94 0.61 -19.77
C HIS A 77 6.41 1.06 -18.44
N ILE A 78 7.03 0.55 -17.39
CA ILE A 78 6.81 0.93 -16.01
C ILE A 78 8.15 1.13 -15.31
N ASP A 79 8.26 2.13 -14.43
CA ASP A 79 9.44 2.40 -13.61
C ASP A 79 9.06 2.31 -12.13
N PHE A 80 9.52 1.26 -11.47
CA PHE A 80 9.24 1.00 -10.06
C PHE A 80 9.99 1.91 -9.09
N GLU A 81 10.92 2.74 -9.57
CA GLU A 81 11.49 3.78 -8.74
C GLU A 81 10.42 4.75 -8.25
N LEU A 82 9.38 4.97 -9.05
CA LEU A 82 8.20 5.73 -8.67
C LEU A 82 7.32 4.89 -7.74
N SER A 83 7.28 5.27 -6.46
CA SER A 83 6.58 4.50 -5.43
C SER A 83 5.11 4.17 -5.74
N PRO A 84 4.30 5.02 -6.41
CA PRO A 84 2.94 4.66 -6.79
C PRO A 84 2.84 3.46 -7.73
N PHE A 85 3.87 3.20 -8.55
CA PHE A 85 3.87 2.07 -9.49
C PHE A 85 4.25 0.73 -8.85
N ARG A 86 4.59 0.72 -7.58
CA ARG A 86 4.79 -0.51 -6.82
C ARG A 86 3.47 -1.18 -6.45
N GLU A 87 2.38 -0.44 -6.50
CA GLU A 87 1.03 -0.94 -6.27
C GLU A 87 0.37 -1.36 -7.59
N PRO A 88 -0.24 -2.56 -7.68
CA PRO A 88 -0.74 -3.14 -8.93
C PRO A 88 -1.80 -2.28 -9.61
N GLU A 89 -2.69 -1.62 -8.87
CA GLU A 89 -3.73 -0.77 -9.43
C GLU A 89 -3.16 0.43 -10.19
N THR A 90 -2.16 1.09 -9.62
CA THR A 90 -1.53 2.27 -10.23
C THR A 90 -0.63 1.87 -11.40
N ALA A 91 0.09 0.76 -11.24
CA ALA A 91 0.96 0.20 -12.26
C ALA A 91 0.21 -0.19 -13.54
N LEU A 92 -0.85 -0.98 -13.38
CA LEU A 92 -1.67 -1.46 -14.49
C LEU A 92 -2.46 -0.34 -15.15
N TYR A 93 -2.94 0.63 -14.36
CA TYR A 93 -3.54 1.83 -14.89
C TYR A 93 -2.56 2.63 -15.77
N HIS A 94 -1.31 2.78 -15.34
CA HIS A 94 -0.28 3.47 -16.13
C HIS A 94 0.02 2.74 -17.45
N LEU A 95 0.19 1.42 -17.41
CA LEU A 95 0.38 0.61 -18.62
C LEU A 95 -0.82 0.73 -19.57
N ARG A 96 -2.04 0.63 -19.03
CA ARG A 96 -3.28 0.82 -19.78
C ARG A 96 -3.34 2.17 -20.47
N LYS A 97 -3.04 3.25 -19.72
CA LYS A 97 -3.05 4.62 -20.25
C LYS A 97 -2.07 4.76 -21.42
N ASN A 98 -0.82 4.33 -21.23
CA ASN A 98 0.20 4.41 -22.27
C ASN A 98 -0.19 3.65 -23.54
N LEU A 99 -0.73 2.44 -23.40
CA LEU A 99 -1.17 1.62 -24.53
C LEU A 99 -2.37 2.22 -25.23
N LYS A 100 -3.32 2.80 -24.49
CA LYS A 100 -4.47 3.49 -25.08
C LYS A 100 -4.07 4.74 -25.83
N ASP A 101 -3.26 5.60 -25.22
CA ASP A 101 -2.83 6.86 -25.81
C ASP A 101 -2.05 6.63 -27.11
N LYS A 102 -1.15 5.66 -27.09
CA LYS A 102 -0.23 5.39 -28.22
C LYS A 102 -0.86 4.54 -29.32
N TYR A 103 -1.58 3.47 -28.97
CA TYR A 103 -2.07 2.47 -29.91
C TYR A 103 -3.58 2.39 -30.06
N LYS A 104 -4.30 3.24 -29.30
CA LYS A 104 -5.78 3.29 -29.31
C LYS A 104 -6.41 1.96 -28.91
N ILE A 105 -5.80 1.28 -27.92
CA ILE A 105 -6.33 0.02 -27.39
C ILE A 105 -7.41 0.34 -26.37
N ASP A 106 -8.57 -0.29 -26.51
CA ASP A 106 -9.67 -0.17 -25.56
C ASP A 106 -9.56 -1.28 -24.52
N PHE A 107 -9.50 -0.86 -23.27
CA PHE A 107 -9.40 -1.75 -22.10
C PHE A 107 -10.73 -1.85 -21.37
N THR A 108 -11.77 -2.30 -22.08
CA THR A 108 -13.16 -2.26 -21.57
C THR A 108 -13.34 -3.12 -20.31
N ALA A 109 -12.78 -4.34 -20.27
CA ALA A 109 -12.90 -5.21 -19.10
C ALA A 109 -12.11 -4.65 -17.90
N PHE A 110 -10.89 -4.18 -18.15
CA PHE A 110 -10.07 -3.56 -17.13
C PHE A 110 -10.71 -2.25 -16.61
N ASP A 111 -11.20 -1.39 -17.50
CA ASP A 111 -11.82 -0.11 -17.12
C ASP A 111 -13.07 -0.33 -16.26
N ILE A 112 -13.90 -1.35 -16.59
CA ILE A 112 -15.04 -1.74 -15.77
C ILE A 112 -14.57 -2.26 -14.41
N ALA A 113 -13.60 -3.18 -14.39
CA ALA A 113 -13.08 -3.75 -13.16
C ALA A 113 -12.44 -2.67 -12.27
N TYR A 114 -11.67 -1.76 -12.87
CA TYR A 114 -11.06 -0.64 -12.17
C TYR A 114 -12.11 0.34 -11.64
N THR A 115 -13.18 0.63 -12.41
CA THR A 115 -14.28 1.48 -11.95
C THR A 115 -15.00 0.87 -10.75
N VAL A 116 -15.26 -0.44 -10.79
CA VAL A 116 -15.86 -1.16 -9.67
C VAL A 116 -14.92 -1.17 -8.46
N TYR A 117 -13.64 -1.43 -8.68
CA TYR A 117 -12.60 -1.35 -7.64
C TYR A 117 -12.53 0.05 -7.04
N TRP A 118 -12.41 1.07 -7.89
CA TRP A 118 -12.33 2.47 -7.46
C TRP A 118 -13.55 2.90 -6.66
N GLN A 119 -14.76 2.57 -7.12
CA GLN A 119 -15.98 2.88 -6.37
C GLN A 119 -16.08 2.11 -5.06
N LYS A 120 -15.62 0.86 -5.02
CA LYS A 120 -15.57 0.08 -3.78
C LYS A 120 -14.54 0.62 -2.79
N THR A 121 -13.49 1.25 -3.25
CA THR A 121 -12.48 1.92 -2.42
C THR A 121 -12.83 3.37 -2.11
N HIS A 122 -13.74 3.99 -2.87
CA HIS A 122 -14.22 5.38 -2.70
C HIS A 122 -15.76 5.44 -2.72
N PRO A 123 -16.45 4.77 -1.82
CA PRO A 123 -17.92 4.62 -1.86
C PRO A 123 -18.69 5.92 -1.66
N GLN A 124 -18.06 6.95 -1.08
CA GLN A 124 -18.65 8.28 -0.85
C GLN A 124 -18.65 9.17 -2.10
N LEU A 125 -17.82 8.85 -3.10
CA LEU A 125 -17.76 9.64 -4.33
C LEU A 125 -18.74 9.07 -5.34
N THR A 126 -19.54 9.95 -5.94
CA THR A 126 -20.39 9.57 -7.06
C THR A 126 -19.55 9.28 -8.28
N LEU A 127 -19.96 8.29 -9.07
CA LEU A 127 -19.34 7.98 -10.36
C LEU A 127 -19.65 9.12 -11.34
N THR A 128 -18.79 10.14 -11.34
CA THR A 128 -18.85 11.22 -12.33
C THR A 128 -17.56 11.23 -13.14
N LYS A 129 -17.62 11.81 -14.31
CA LYS A 129 -16.47 11.99 -15.20
C LYS A 129 -15.30 12.74 -14.53
N GLU A 130 -15.61 13.61 -13.57
CA GLU A 130 -14.64 14.45 -12.86
C GLU A 130 -13.95 13.70 -11.72
N ASN A 131 -14.65 12.72 -11.14
CA ASN A 131 -14.16 11.96 -9.98
C ASN A 131 -13.40 10.70 -10.38
N ILE A 132 -13.48 10.27 -11.64
CA ILE A 132 -12.75 9.08 -12.11
C ILE A 132 -11.67 9.53 -13.09
N PRO A 133 -10.40 9.46 -12.72
CA PRO A 133 -9.29 10.10 -13.46
C PRO A 133 -8.98 9.50 -14.84
N PHE A 134 -9.71 8.46 -15.28
CA PHE A 134 -9.39 7.73 -16.51
C PHE A 134 -10.60 7.56 -17.47
N ILE A 135 -11.69 8.26 -17.24
CA ILE A 135 -12.82 8.24 -18.17
C ILE A 135 -12.51 9.18 -19.34
N ASP A 136 -12.03 8.61 -20.42
CA ASP A 136 -11.77 9.34 -21.64
C ASP A 136 -13.09 9.69 -22.37
N GLU A 137 -13.16 10.87 -22.95
CA GLU A 137 -14.28 11.26 -23.84
C GLU A 137 -14.39 10.29 -25.01
N GLY A 138 -15.60 9.78 -25.22
CA GLY A 138 -15.87 8.81 -26.29
C GLY A 138 -15.58 7.36 -25.96
N SER A 139 -15.11 7.04 -24.73
CA SER A 139 -15.01 5.64 -24.28
C SER A 139 -16.40 5.06 -24.04
N LEU A 140 -16.51 3.74 -24.16
CA LEU A 140 -17.75 3.03 -23.85
C LEU A 140 -18.23 3.33 -22.42
N LEU A 141 -17.29 3.39 -21.48
CA LEU A 141 -17.55 3.72 -20.08
C LEU A 141 -18.05 5.18 -19.92
N SER A 142 -17.49 6.13 -20.66
CA SER A 142 -17.93 7.53 -20.67
C SER A 142 -19.37 7.68 -21.17
N SER A 143 -19.75 6.96 -22.24
CA SER A 143 -21.12 6.99 -22.76
C SER A 143 -22.12 6.30 -21.82
N LEU A 144 -21.68 5.34 -21.04
CA LEU A 144 -22.49 4.67 -20.02
C LEU A 144 -22.70 5.54 -18.78
N LEU A 145 -21.65 6.19 -18.29
CA LEU A 145 -21.73 7.08 -17.13
C LEU A 145 -22.50 8.37 -17.44
N SER A 146 -22.44 8.89 -18.65
CA SER A 146 -23.24 10.04 -19.07
C SER A 146 -24.74 9.72 -19.15
N SER A 147 -25.09 8.46 -19.43
CA SER A 147 -26.51 7.99 -19.44
C SER A 147 -26.99 7.48 -18.07
N ALA A 148 -26.09 7.37 -17.08
CA ALA A 148 -26.31 6.69 -15.83
C ALA A 148 -25.91 7.54 -14.60
N SER A 149 -25.93 8.87 -14.71
CA SER A 149 -25.64 9.76 -13.59
C SER A 149 -26.53 9.44 -12.40
N GLY A 150 -25.90 8.90 -11.32
CA GLY A 150 -26.61 8.53 -10.08
C GLY A 150 -26.96 7.06 -9.91
N ILE A 151 -26.50 6.14 -10.77
CA ILE A 151 -26.76 4.70 -10.59
C ILE A 151 -25.81 4.12 -9.52
N PRO A 152 -26.35 3.45 -8.48
CA PRO A 152 -25.55 2.69 -7.52
C PRO A 152 -24.77 1.56 -8.20
N LEU A 153 -23.61 1.18 -7.64
CA LEU A 153 -22.76 0.09 -8.15
C LEU A 153 -23.52 -1.21 -8.47
N VAL A 154 -24.47 -1.57 -7.61
CA VAL A 154 -25.35 -2.74 -7.81
C VAL A 154 -26.17 -2.65 -9.10
N GLY A 155 -26.46 -1.42 -9.57
CA GLY A 155 -27.15 -1.18 -10.84
C GLY A 155 -26.23 -1.02 -12.05
N LEU A 156 -24.92 -0.86 -11.86
CA LEU A 156 -23.99 -0.56 -12.96
C LEU A 156 -23.92 -1.72 -13.97
N LEU A 157 -23.66 -2.96 -13.51
CA LEU A 157 -23.60 -4.10 -14.43
C LEU A 157 -24.94 -4.51 -15.03
N PRO A 158 -26.07 -4.54 -14.29
CA PRO A 158 -27.38 -4.67 -14.89
C PRO A 158 -27.70 -3.55 -15.88
N SER A 159 -27.30 -2.30 -15.62
CA SER A 159 -27.47 -1.17 -16.53
C SER A 159 -26.58 -1.28 -17.75
N LEU A 160 -25.34 -1.77 -17.60
CA LEU A 160 -24.44 -2.12 -18.69
C LEU A 160 -25.06 -3.22 -19.58
N ALA A 161 -25.57 -4.29 -18.97
CA ALA A 161 -26.27 -5.34 -19.67
C ALA A 161 -27.52 -4.79 -20.40
N GLN A 162 -28.33 -3.98 -19.71
CA GLN A 162 -29.52 -3.37 -20.27
C GLN A 162 -29.23 -2.36 -21.39
N SER A 163 -28.14 -1.58 -21.26
CA SER A 163 -27.69 -0.65 -22.30
C SER A 163 -27.07 -1.39 -23.49
N ALA A 164 -26.35 -2.50 -23.24
CA ALA A 164 -25.90 -3.40 -24.30
C ALA A 164 -27.06 -3.99 -25.13
N PHE A 165 -28.19 -4.23 -24.48
CA PHE A 165 -29.40 -4.74 -25.16
C PHE A 165 -30.20 -3.65 -25.86
N LYS A 166 -30.09 -2.37 -25.50
CA LYS A 166 -30.94 -1.27 -26.02
C LYS A 166 -30.42 -0.51 -27.25
N GLY A 167 -29.18 -0.66 -27.69
CA GLY A 167 -28.76 0.21 -28.77
C GLY A 167 -27.41 -0.02 -29.45
N HIS A 168 -26.44 -0.67 -28.86
CA HIS A 168 -25.12 -0.84 -29.47
C HIS A 168 -24.80 -2.30 -29.77
N LYS A 169 -24.90 -2.70 -31.03
CA LYS A 169 -24.65 -4.06 -31.53
C LYS A 169 -23.24 -4.58 -31.13
N GLN A 170 -22.24 -3.70 -31.10
CA GLN A 170 -20.89 -4.01 -30.71
C GLN A 170 -20.79 -4.30 -29.20
N LEU A 171 -21.45 -3.51 -28.36
CA LEU A 171 -21.50 -3.69 -26.92
C LEU A 171 -22.25 -4.97 -26.54
N LYS A 172 -23.38 -5.23 -27.21
CA LYS A 172 -24.15 -6.46 -27.00
C LYS A 172 -23.32 -7.70 -27.32
N ASN A 173 -22.61 -7.70 -28.46
CA ASN A 173 -21.75 -8.81 -28.86
C ASN A 173 -20.55 -9.00 -27.91
N TRP A 174 -19.96 -7.91 -27.44
CA TRP A 174 -18.88 -7.94 -26.45
C TRP A 174 -19.38 -8.49 -25.10
N TRP A 175 -20.53 -7.99 -24.60
CA TRP A 175 -21.11 -8.42 -23.32
C TRP A 175 -21.49 -9.90 -23.35
N ILE A 176 -22.16 -10.38 -24.40
CA ILE A 176 -22.53 -11.79 -24.53
C ILE A 176 -21.28 -12.68 -24.61
N LYS A 177 -20.25 -12.23 -25.30
CA LYS A 177 -19.05 -13.01 -25.56
C LYS A 177 -18.11 -13.08 -24.36
N ARG A 178 -18.03 -12.02 -23.54
CA ARG A 178 -17.07 -11.86 -22.47
C ARG A 178 -17.63 -11.29 -21.17
N GLY A 179 -18.39 -10.20 -21.23
CA GLY A 179 -18.82 -9.48 -20.03
C GLY A 179 -19.71 -10.33 -19.12
N GLN A 180 -20.56 -11.17 -19.70
CA GLN A 180 -21.46 -12.04 -18.95
C GLN A 180 -20.72 -13.14 -18.21
N LYS A 181 -19.61 -13.65 -18.76
CA LYS A 181 -18.83 -14.74 -18.15
C LYS A 181 -17.82 -14.25 -17.12
N GLU A 182 -17.11 -13.17 -17.44
CA GLU A 182 -15.90 -12.77 -16.71
C GLU A 182 -16.14 -11.59 -15.73
N LEU A 183 -17.17 -10.78 -15.98
CA LEU A 183 -17.49 -9.59 -15.18
C LEU A 183 -18.78 -9.71 -14.37
N TYR A 184 -19.55 -10.78 -14.55
CA TYR A 184 -20.84 -10.94 -13.88
C TYR A 184 -20.72 -10.91 -12.36
N ASP A 185 -19.70 -11.56 -11.83
CA ASP A 185 -19.46 -11.65 -10.39
C ASP A 185 -18.68 -10.46 -9.82
N LEU A 186 -18.21 -9.56 -10.68
CA LEU A 186 -17.37 -8.44 -10.29
C LEU A 186 -17.94 -7.57 -9.16
N PRO A 187 -19.28 -7.27 -9.08
CA PRO A 187 -19.86 -6.54 -7.96
C PRO A 187 -19.82 -7.30 -6.64
N SER A 188 -19.78 -8.62 -6.66
CA SER A 188 -19.71 -9.46 -5.46
C SER A 188 -18.29 -9.59 -4.91
N LEU A 189 -17.26 -9.37 -5.79
CA LEU A 189 -15.85 -9.48 -5.41
C LEU A 189 -15.42 -8.34 -4.50
N SER A 190 -14.52 -8.62 -3.59
CA SER A 190 -13.83 -7.63 -2.76
C SER A 190 -12.88 -6.74 -3.58
N PRO A 191 -12.52 -5.55 -3.09
CA PRO A 191 -11.46 -4.76 -3.72
C PRO A 191 -10.15 -5.56 -3.91
N LYS A 192 -9.78 -6.39 -2.95
CA LYS A 192 -8.58 -7.23 -3.03
C LYS A 192 -8.72 -8.29 -4.13
N GLU A 193 -9.83 -9.01 -4.19
CA GLU A 193 -10.09 -10.00 -5.23
C GLU A 193 -10.15 -9.36 -6.63
N ILE A 194 -10.71 -8.16 -6.74
CA ILE A 194 -10.69 -7.40 -7.98
C ILE A 194 -9.26 -7.02 -8.34
N LEU A 195 -8.49 -6.57 -7.34
CA LEU A 195 -7.09 -6.20 -7.51
C LEU A 195 -6.23 -7.39 -7.93
N GLU A 196 -6.40 -8.55 -7.30
CA GLU A 196 -5.75 -9.80 -7.69
C GLU A 196 -6.10 -10.24 -9.12
N LYS A 197 -7.32 -9.91 -9.58
CA LYS A 197 -7.78 -10.19 -10.95
C LYS A 197 -7.47 -9.09 -11.96
N PHE A 198 -6.89 -7.97 -11.56
CA PHE A 198 -6.49 -6.90 -12.47
C PHE A 198 -5.55 -7.36 -13.59
N PRO A 199 -4.52 -8.18 -13.32
CA PRO A 199 -3.70 -8.75 -14.38
C PRO A 199 -4.52 -9.51 -15.42
N MET A 200 -5.51 -10.28 -14.99
CA MET A 200 -6.42 -11.03 -15.85
C MET A 200 -7.28 -10.10 -16.72
N TYR A 201 -7.97 -9.10 -16.12
CA TYR A 201 -8.84 -8.17 -16.87
C TYR A 201 -8.04 -7.32 -17.87
N PHE A 202 -6.87 -6.84 -17.46
CA PHE A 202 -5.96 -6.13 -18.34
C PHE A 202 -5.54 -6.99 -19.53
N SER A 203 -5.20 -8.24 -19.26
CA SER A 203 -4.72 -9.18 -20.26
C SER A 203 -5.82 -9.58 -21.26
N PHE A 204 -7.07 -9.67 -20.84
CA PHE A 204 -8.18 -9.99 -21.73
C PHE A 204 -8.33 -9.02 -22.89
N ASP A 205 -8.38 -7.73 -22.58
CA ASP A 205 -8.56 -6.70 -23.58
C ASP A 205 -7.36 -6.61 -24.52
N LEU A 206 -6.16 -6.74 -23.96
CA LEU A 206 -4.93 -6.69 -24.72
C LEU A 206 -4.79 -7.90 -25.66
N LYS A 207 -5.03 -9.13 -25.17
CA LYS A 207 -5.00 -10.35 -25.99
C LYS A 207 -5.93 -10.27 -27.20
N ASP A 208 -7.16 -9.78 -27.00
CA ASP A 208 -8.12 -9.61 -28.07
C ASP A 208 -7.64 -8.63 -29.15
N PHE A 209 -7.05 -7.53 -28.71
CA PHE A 209 -6.51 -6.54 -29.64
C PHE A 209 -5.31 -7.11 -30.43
N LEU A 210 -4.37 -7.76 -29.74
CA LEU A 210 -3.20 -8.36 -30.36
C LEU A 210 -3.58 -9.43 -31.37
N ALA A 211 -4.49 -10.34 -31.00
CA ALA A 211 -4.95 -11.42 -31.85
C ALA A 211 -5.67 -10.90 -33.11
N LYS A 212 -6.54 -9.89 -32.96
CA LYS A 212 -7.28 -9.29 -34.10
C LYS A 212 -6.37 -8.61 -35.12
N LYS A 213 -5.25 -8.06 -34.69
CA LYS A 213 -4.31 -7.31 -35.53
C LYS A 213 -3.02 -8.06 -35.84
N SER A 214 -2.86 -9.29 -35.33
CA SER A 214 -1.63 -10.09 -35.44
C SER A 214 -0.40 -9.32 -34.97
N LEU A 215 -0.50 -8.68 -33.80
CA LEU A 215 0.56 -7.88 -33.19
C LEU A 215 1.22 -8.63 -32.05
N GLN A 216 2.48 -8.26 -31.76
CA GLN A 216 3.23 -8.70 -30.58
C GLN A 216 3.19 -7.62 -29.49
N ALA A 217 3.31 -8.02 -28.24
CA ALA A 217 3.43 -7.10 -27.11
C ALA A 217 4.80 -7.19 -26.45
N VAL A 218 5.41 -6.02 -26.17
CA VAL A 218 6.68 -5.89 -25.45
C VAL A 218 6.49 -4.96 -24.27
N PHE A 219 6.94 -5.38 -23.10
CA PHE A 219 6.86 -4.57 -21.88
C PHE A 219 8.23 -4.38 -21.26
N PHE A 220 8.45 -3.19 -20.74
CA PHE A 220 9.66 -2.85 -19.99
C PHE A 220 9.31 -2.57 -18.55
N ALA A 221 10.05 -3.19 -17.61
CA ALA A 221 10.01 -2.91 -16.19
C ALA A 221 11.38 -2.39 -15.75
N ASP A 222 11.47 -1.12 -15.37
CA ASP A 222 12.71 -0.48 -14.92
C ASP A 222 12.77 -0.41 -13.39
N THR A 223 13.98 -0.38 -12.84
CA THR A 223 14.25 -0.27 -11.40
C THR A 223 13.52 -1.34 -10.57
N PHE A 224 13.56 -2.58 -11.06
CA PHE A 224 12.75 -3.68 -10.51
C PHE A 224 13.04 -3.99 -9.04
N GLU A 225 14.29 -3.78 -8.59
CA GLU A 225 14.66 -3.93 -7.18
C GLU A 225 13.89 -3.01 -6.23
N ALA A 226 13.36 -1.89 -6.72
CA ALA A 226 12.56 -0.98 -5.90
C ALA A 226 11.21 -1.60 -5.50
N LEU A 227 10.70 -2.57 -6.25
CA LEU A 227 9.50 -3.32 -5.90
C LEU A 227 9.72 -4.16 -4.63
N TRP A 228 10.95 -4.58 -4.37
CA TRP A 228 11.34 -5.35 -3.19
C TRP A 228 11.75 -4.49 -1.98
N GLU A 229 11.79 -3.14 -2.11
CA GLU A 229 12.11 -2.17 -1.04
C GLU A 229 13.39 -2.49 -0.25
N ASN A 230 14.46 -2.92 -0.93
CA ASN A 230 15.75 -3.30 -0.34
C ASN A 230 15.70 -4.48 0.67
N ARG A 231 14.65 -5.30 0.63
CA ARG A 231 14.47 -6.49 1.50
C ARG A 231 14.84 -7.79 0.80
N SER A 232 15.75 -7.76 -0.15
CA SER A 232 16.17 -8.94 -0.94
C SER A 232 16.76 -10.10 -0.12
N LEU A 233 17.09 -9.85 1.15
CA LEU A 233 17.61 -10.86 2.08
C LEU A 233 16.51 -11.54 2.92
N GLU A 234 15.29 -11.05 2.93
CA GLU A 234 14.16 -11.59 3.70
C GLU A 234 13.21 -12.35 2.77
N GLY A 235 12.86 -13.61 3.12
CA GLY A 235 12.05 -14.48 2.26
C GLY A 235 10.66 -13.96 1.87
N ALA A 236 10.18 -12.88 2.50
CA ALA A 236 8.87 -12.26 2.24
C ALA A 236 8.84 -11.29 1.03
N PHE A 237 9.95 -11.00 0.39
CA PHE A 237 9.99 -10.05 -0.73
C PHE A 237 9.26 -10.56 -1.99
N PHE A 238 9.16 -11.86 -2.17
CA PHE A 238 8.46 -12.51 -3.28
C PHE A 238 6.94 -12.24 -3.31
N GLU A 239 6.33 -11.88 -2.19
CA GLU A 239 4.90 -11.55 -2.15
C GLU A 239 4.59 -10.23 -2.89
N ARG A 240 5.56 -9.31 -2.94
CA ARG A 240 5.37 -7.98 -3.52
C ARG A 240 5.36 -7.96 -5.04
N ASP A 241 6.06 -8.88 -5.67
CA ASP A 241 6.09 -9.01 -7.12
C ASP A 241 5.14 -10.09 -7.66
N ALA A 242 4.34 -10.73 -6.81
CA ALA A 242 3.40 -11.78 -7.17
C ALA A 242 2.41 -11.33 -8.27
N TRP A 243 1.85 -10.14 -8.14
CA TRP A 243 0.94 -9.57 -9.14
C TRP A 243 1.61 -9.35 -10.50
N PHE A 244 2.92 -9.01 -10.48
CA PHE A 244 3.69 -8.79 -11.71
C PHE A 244 3.99 -10.11 -12.42
N ARG A 245 4.33 -11.16 -11.68
CA ARG A 245 4.48 -12.52 -12.22
C ARG A 245 3.16 -13.03 -12.77
N GLU A 246 2.05 -12.79 -12.06
CA GLU A 246 0.71 -13.12 -12.54
C GLU A 246 0.39 -12.38 -13.86
N LEU A 247 0.74 -11.10 -13.97
CA LEU A 247 0.56 -10.34 -15.20
C LEU A 247 1.31 -10.97 -16.39
N ILE A 248 2.54 -11.42 -16.16
CA ILE A 248 3.32 -12.13 -17.17
C ILE A 248 2.64 -13.44 -17.56
N ALA A 249 2.22 -14.24 -16.57
CA ALA A 249 1.53 -15.51 -16.77
C ALA A 249 0.19 -15.34 -17.52
N GLN A 250 -0.50 -14.22 -17.30
CA GLN A 250 -1.72 -13.89 -18.00
C GLN A 250 -1.50 -13.38 -19.44
N LEU A 251 -0.26 -13.20 -19.91
CA LEU A 251 0.04 -12.67 -21.24
C LEU A 251 1.02 -13.59 -22.01
N PRO A 252 0.64 -14.85 -22.28
CA PRO A 252 1.49 -15.74 -23.08
C PRO A 252 1.74 -15.15 -24.46
N GLY A 253 2.97 -15.32 -24.96
CA GLY A 253 3.41 -14.73 -26.22
C GLY A 253 3.84 -13.27 -26.16
N SER A 254 3.79 -12.64 -24.98
CA SER A 254 4.40 -11.31 -24.76
C SER A 254 5.87 -11.44 -24.35
N THR A 255 6.62 -10.36 -24.60
CA THR A 255 8.03 -10.26 -24.23
C THR A 255 8.20 -9.22 -23.12
N TRP A 256 8.91 -9.61 -22.08
CA TRP A 256 9.16 -8.76 -20.90
C TRP A 256 10.65 -8.51 -20.74
N LEU A 257 11.02 -7.24 -20.65
CA LEU A 257 12.40 -6.82 -20.40
C LEU A 257 12.44 -6.12 -19.03
N ILE A 258 13.14 -6.74 -18.09
CA ILE A 258 13.23 -6.31 -16.70
C ILE A 258 14.62 -5.77 -16.43
N PHE A 259 14.70 -4.55 -15.92
CA PHE A 259 15.95 -3.85 -15.62
C PHE A 259 16.06 -3.65 -14.11
N GLY A 260 17.12 -4.17 -13.51
CA GLY A 260 17.33 -4.14 -12.07
C GLY A 260 18.80 -4.09 -11.67
N ARG A 261 19.07 -3.98 -10.37
CA ARG A 261 20.44 -4.05 -9.83
C ARG A 261 20.88 -5.50 -9.61
N GLU A 262 19.92 -6.40 -9.37
CA GLU A 262 20.15 -7.79 -9.01
C GLU A 262 19.46 -8.74 -10.00
N LYS A 263 19.87 -10.00 -9.97
CA LYS A 263 19.22 -11.09 -10.70
C LYS A 263 17.79 -11.31 -10.18
N LEU A 264 16.91 -11.68 -11.09
CA LEU A 264 15.61 -12.23 -10.70
C LEU A 264 15.81 -13.61 -10.08
N ARG A 265 15.14 -13.86 -8.98
CA ARG A 265 15.23 -15.10 -8.20
C ARG A 265 13.91 -15.89 -8.19
N TRP A 266 13.09 -15.72 -9.22
CA TRP A 266 11.77 -16.35 -9.32
C TRP A 266 11.83 -17.87 -9.40
N ASN A 267 12.93 -18.43 -9.91
CA ASN A 267 13.19 -19.85 -9.90
C ASN A 267 13.33 -20.48 -8.49
N GLU A 268 13.56 -19.66 -7.46
CA GLU A 268 13.54 -20.11 -6.06
C GLU A 268 12.12 -20.38 -5.54
N LEU A 269 11.11 -19.77 -6.16
CA LEU A 269 9.70 -19.99 -5.85
C LEU A 269 9.10 -21.11 -6.68
N ASP A 270 9.38 -21.06 -7.97
CA ASP A 270 8.88 -22.00 -8.95
C ASP A 270 9.99 -22.26 -9.99
N PRO A 271 10.57 -23.48 -9.99
CA PRO A 271 11.67 -23.86 -10.90
C PRO A 271 11.35 -23.67 -12.38
N ASP A 272 10.07 -23.69 -12.79
CA ASP A 272 9.68 -23.54 -14.19
C ASP A 272 10.09 -22.16 -14.76
N TRP A 273 10.23 -21.13 -13.92
CA TRP A 273 10.73 -19.83 -14.36
C TRP A 273 12.12 -19.87 -14.97
N GLU A 274 12.97 -20.85 -14.62
CA GLU A 274 14.30 -21.01 -15.22
C GLU A 274 14.25 -21.22 -16.73
N ASN A 275 13.18 -21.82 -17.23
CA ASN A 275 12.97 -22.07 -18.66
C ASN A 275 12.54 -20.82 -19.45
N TYR A 276 12.07 -19.79 -18.77
CA TYR A 276 11.47 -18.60 -19.38
C TYR A 276 12.29 -17.31 -19.18
N ILE A 277 13.27 -17.29 -18.24
CA ILE A 277 14.07 -16.13 -17.90
C ILE A 277 15.48 -16.26 -18.45
N ASP A 278 15.84 -15.36 -19.35
CA ASP A 278 17.22 -15.16 -19.79
C ASP A 278 17.82 -13.95 -19.05
N GLN A 279 18.96 -14.12 -18.36
CA GLN A 279 19.53 -13.08 -17.49
C GLN A 279 20.89 -12.60 -18.01
N PHE A 280 21.03 -11.29 -18.18
CA PHE A 280 22.20 -10.62 -18.75
C PHE A 280 22.79 -9.61 -17.75
N GLN A 281 24.05 -9.82 -17.41
CA GLN A 281 24.79 -8.83 -16.62
C GLN A 281 25.31 -7.70 -17.51
N LEU A 282 24.95 -6.46 -17.15
CA LEU A 282 25.47 -5.28 -17.81
C LEU A 282 26.76 -4.85 -17.11
N ALA A 283 27.89 -4.90 -17.84
CA ALA A 283 29.18 -4.35 -17.42
C ALA A 283 29.37 -2.93 -17.96
N GLY A 284 30.46 -2.24 -17.60
CA GLY A 284 30.88 -0.98 -18.20
C GLY A 284 31.14 -1.13 -19.70
N PHE A 285 31.12 -0.03 -20.44
CA PHE A 285 31.44 -0.03 -21.87
C PHE A 285 32.87 -0.53 -22.08
N PRO A 286 33.12 -1.39 -23.03
CA PRO A 286 34.48 -1.68 -23.49
C PRO A 286 35.22 -0.40 -23.88
N GLU A 287 36.53 -0.45 -23.83
CA GLU A 287 37.38 0.73 -24.17
C GLU A 287 37.09 1.31 -25.56
N ARG A 288 36.87 0.44 -26.55
CA ARG A 288 36.53 0.83 -27.92
C ARG A 288 35.19 1.61 -27.98
N ASP A 289 34.19 1.17 -27.24
CA ASP A 289 32.85 1.77 -27.29
C ASP A 289 32.81 3.03 -26.45
N SER A 290 33.53 3.07 -25.34
CA SER A 290 33.78 4.30 -24.57
C SER A 290 34.45 5.37 -25.41
N ALA A 291 35.46 5.00 -26.19
CA ALA A 291 36.16 5.93 -27.09
C ALA A 291 35.26 6.42 -28.24
N ALA A 292 34.42 5.52 -28.81
CA ALA A 292 33.42 5.88 -29.81
C ALA A 292 32.38 6.86 -29.25
N PHE A 293 31.87 6.60 -28.03
CA PHE A 293 30.95 7.49 -27.33
C PHE A 293 31.56 8.88 -27.11
N LEU A 294 32.76 8.96 -26.56
CA LEU A 294 33.46 10.22 -26.34
C LEU A 294 33.71 10.97 -27.65
N GLY A 295 34.06 10.22 -28.71
CA GLY A 295 34.28 10.76 -30.06
C GLY A 295 33.03 11.38 -30.67
N SER A 296 31.87 10.70 -30.53
CA SER A 296 30.56 11.21 -30.96
C SER A 296 30.13 12.44 -30.16
N CYS A 297 30.57 12.55 -28.90
CA CYS A 297 30.38 13.73 -28.07
C CYS A 297 31.38 14.84 -28.36
N GLY A 298 32.22 14.74 -29.39
CA GLY A 298 33.14 15.79 -29.80
C GLY A 298 34.50 15.80 -29.09
N ILE A 299 34.75 14.87 -28.16
CA ILE A 299 36.06 14.69 -27.51
C ILE A 299 36.92 13.81 -28.40
N LYS A 300 37.76 14.47 -29.23
CA LYS A 300 38.58 13.78 -30.25
C LYS A 300 40.02 13.49 -29.80
N ASP A 301 40.52 14.21 -28.79
CA ASP A 301 41.87 13.97 -28.26
C ASP A 301 41.92 12.59 -27.56
N LYS A 302 42.78 11.72 -28.11
CA LYS A 302 42.93 10.36 -27.59
C LYS A 302 43.50 10.28 -26.17
N LYS A 303 44.34 11.26 -25.77
CA LYS A 303 44.87 11.30 -24.41
C LYS A 303 43.80 11.65 -23.40
N ILE A 304 42.93 12.59 -23.72
CA ILE A 304 41.74 12.95 -22.92
C ILE A 304 40.77 11.77 -22.90
N GLN A 305 40.50 11.13 -24.04
CA GLN A 305 39.63 9.93 -24.07
C GLN A 305 40.17 8.85 -23.12
N ASN A 306 41.46 8.53 -23.20
CA ASN A 306 42.06 7.46 -22.38
C ASN A 306 41.95 7.74 -20.87
N ILE A 307 42.17 8.99 -20.44
CA ILE A 307 42.07 9.30 -19.00
C ILE A 307 40.61 9.22 -18.51
N ILE A 308 39.67 9.69 -19.34
CA ILE A 308 38.23 9.58 -19.02
C ILE A 308 37.79 8.12 -18.94
N ILE A 309 38.20 7.29 -19.90
CA ILE A 309 37.85 5.85 -19.95
C ILE A 309 38.41 5.12 -18.74
N ASN A 310 39.70 5.35 -18.42
CA ASN A 310 40.32 4.76 -17.25
C ASN A 310 39.66 5.19 -15.95
N ALA A 311 39.31 6.46 -15.81
CA ALA A 311 38.67 6.99 -14.62
C ALA A 311 37.23 6.48 -14.47
N SER A 312 36.49 6.40 -15.58
CA SER A 312 35.07 5.95 -15.57
C SER A 312 34.92 4.44 -15.50
N GLN A 313 35.99 3.69 -15.85
CA GLN A 313 35.94 2.22 -16.04
C GLN A 313 34.78 1.80 -16.99
N GLY A 314 34.51 2.64 -17.98
CA GLY A 314 33.47 2.44 -18.96
C GLY A 314 32.03 2.59 -18.40
N VAL A 315 31.85 3.00 -17.16
CA VAL A 315 30.51 3.24 -16.62
C VAL A 315 29.89 4.47 -17.30
N PRO A 316 28.82 4.33 -18.06
CA PRO A 316 28.23 5.38 -18.90
C PRO A 316 27.93 6.68 -18.14
N TYR A 317 27.52 6.58 -16.92
CA TYR A 317 27.23 7.74 -16.06
C TYR A 317 28.48 8.61 -15.81
N TYR A 318 29.63 8.01 -15.53
CA TYR A 318 30.89 8.73 -15.34
C TYR A 318 31.46 9.25 -16.66
N LEU A 319 31.22 8.56 -17.77
CA LEU A 319 31.53 9.07 -19.11
C LEU A 319 30.72 10.34 -19.41
N ASP A 320 29.39 10.30 -19.16
CA ASP A 320 28.50 11.46 -19.34
C ASP A 320 28.96 12.68 -18.53
N LEU A 321 29.26 12.45 -17.24
CA LEU A 321 29.71 13.51 -16.34
C LEU A 321 31.05 14.11 -16.82
N SER A 322 31.93 13.30 -17.38
CA SER A 322 33.17 13.75 -17.96
C SER A 322 32.94 14.55 -19.25
N VAL A 323 31.93 14.19 -20.04
CA VAL A 323 31.51 14.98 -21.21
C VAL A 323 30.93 16.32 -20.76
N ASP A 324 30.12 16.38 -19.74
CA ASP A 324 29.61 17.61 -19.17
C ASP A 324 30.75 18.49 -18.67
N THR A 325 31.74 17.90 -18.00
CA THR A 325 32.98 18.60 -17.58
C THR A 325 33.72 19.21 -18.77
N PHE A 326 33.90 18.46 -19.86
CA PHE A 326 34.57 18.91 -21.07
C PHE A 326 33.89 20.18 -21.64
N TYR A 327 32.55 20.16 -21.72
CA TYR A 327 31.82 21.29 -22.27
C TYR A 327 31.76 22.50 -21.32
N LEU A 328 31.70 22.29 -20.00
CA LEU A 328 31.84 23.37 -19.03
C LEU A 328 33.15 24.11 -19.20
N ILE A 329 34.26 23.39 -19.35
CA ILE A 329 35.58 24.01 -19.55
C ILE A 329 35.60 24.82 -20.87
N LYS A 330 35.11 24.19 -21.94
CA LYS A 330 35.21 24.77 -23.28
C LYS A 330 34.25 25.93 -23.48
N GLU A 331 32.99 25.80 -23.10
CA GLU A 331 31.95 26.77 -23.46
C GLU A 331 31.69 27.79 -22.35
N VAL A 332 31.81 27.42 -21.09
CA VAL A 332 31.57 28.34 -19.97
C VAL A 332 32.84 29.07 -19.54
N HIS A 333 33.92 28.31 -19.41
CA HIS A 333 35.21 28.90 -19.01
C HIS A 333 36.07 29.37 -20.18
N ASN A 334 35.63 29.14 -21.43
CA ASN A 334 36.31 29.53 -22.67
C ASN A 334 37.79 29.10 -22.72
N LYS A 335 38.07 27.88 -22.25
CA LYS A 335 39.37 27.25 -22.15
C LYS A 335 39.38 25.94 -22.92
N GLU A 336 40.46 25.61 -23.62
CA GLU A 336 40.61 24.26 -24.18
C GLU A 336 40.89 23.26 -23.04
N PRO A 337 40.13 22.15 -22.98
CA PRO A 337 40.32 21.16 -21.95
C PRO A 337 41.65 20.41 -22.04
N GLU A 338 42.30 20.25 -20.91
CA GLU A 338 43.60 19.56 -20.76
C GLU A 338 43.45 18.27 -19.99
N ILE A 339 44.43 17.37 -20.01
CA ILE A 339 44.42 16.08 -19.33
C ILE A 339 44.19 16.22 -17.82
N GLU A 340 44.81 17.24 -17.23
CA GLU A 340 44.74 17.58 -15.81
C GLU A 340 43.36 18.04 -15.36
N ASP A 341 42.50 18.40 -16.26
CA ASP A 341 41.13 18.81 -15.97
C ASP A 341 40.22 17.59 -15.64
N PHE A 342 40.64 16.39 -16.06
CA PHE A 342 39.86 15.15 -15.88
C PHE A 342 40.35 14.30 -14.71
N ALA A 343 39.42 13.46 -14.20
CA ALA A 343 39.67 12.57 -13.07
C ALA A 343 40.59 11.39 -13.45
N ARG A 344 41.25 10.85 -12.45
CA ARG A 344 42.08 9.63 -12.59
C ARG A 344 41.37 8.38 -12.11
N ASN A 345 40.29 8.53 -11.36
CA ASN A 345 39.47 7.45 -10.84
C ASN A 345 38.00 7.90 -10.66
N GLN A 346 37.09 6.99 -10.43
CA GLN A 346 35.64 7.26 -10.30
C GLN A 346 35.31 8.28 -9.19
N GLN A 347 36.04 8.24 -8.07
CA GLN A 347 35.80 9.14 -6.93
C GLN A 347 36.12 10.60 -7.28
N GLU A 348 37.09 10.83 -8.18
CA GLU A 348 37.46 12.16 -8.62
C GLU A 348 36.53 12.74 -9.69
N VAL A 349 35.73 11.92 -10.41
CA VAL A 349 34.92 12.41 -11.54
C VAL A 349 33.95 13.50 -11.09
N LEU A 350 33.25 13.27 -9.99
CA LEU A 350 32.37 14.30 -9.43
C LEU A 350 33.15 15.56 -8.99
N ALA A 351 34.28 15.37 -8.31
CA ALA A 351 35.10 16.47 -7.83
C ALA A 351 35.62 17.35 -9.00
N ARG A 352 36.00 16.74 -10.13
CA ARG A 352 36.42 17.45 -11.34
C ARG A 352 35.26 18.19 -11.98
N PHE A 353 34.07 17.58 -12.08
CA PHE A 353 32.87 18.24 -12.56
C PHE A 353 32.55 19.50 -11.73
N LEU A 354 32.50 19.33 -10.39
CA LEU A 354 32.16 20.42 -9.46
C LEU A 354 33.15 21.57 -9.53
N LYS A 355 34.42 21.34 -9.90
CA LYS A 355 35.43 22.40 -10.05
C LYS A 355 35.01 23.45 -11.09
N TYR A 356 34.22 23.10 -12.07
CA TYR A 356 33.77 23.95 -13.15
C TYR A 356 32.42 24.61 -12.95
N LEU A 357 31.72 24.27 -11.86
CA LEU A 357 30.52 24.95 -11.41
C LEU A 357 30.90 26.20 -10.59
N ASN A 358 30.05 27.20 -10.61
CA ASN A 358 30.21 28.32 -9.70
C ASN A 358 29.81 27.92 -8.25
N VAL A 359 30.28 28.72 -7.30
CA VAL A 359 30.07 28.43 -5.87
C VAL A 359 28.58 28.30 -5.54
N SER A 360 27.75 29.19 -6.12
CA SER A 360 26.30 29.15 -5.83
C SER A 360 25.60 27.91 -6.37
N GLU A 361 26.04 27.37 -7.51
CA GLU A 361 25.54 26.09 -8.05
C GLU A 361 25.94 24.93 -7.14
N ILE A 362 27.20 24.86 -6.71
CA ILE A 362 27.73 23.80 -5.84
C ILE A 362 26.99 23.81 -4.51
N GLU A 363 26.88 24.94 -3.84
CA GLU A 363 26.22 25.04 -2.56
C GLU A 363 24.72 24.71 -2.68
N THR A 364 24.09 25.11 -3.78
CA THR A 364 22.69 24.73 -4.07
C THR A 364 22.51 23.23 -4.26
N LEU A 365 23.36 22.61 -5.06
CA LEU A 365 23.31 21.16 -5.28
C LEU A 365 23.57 20.37 -3.99
N LYS A 366 24.50 20.85 -3.14
CA LYS A 366 24.74 20.25 -1.83
C LYS A 366 23.48 20.26 -0.96
N VAL A 367 22.83 21.40 -0.77
CA VAL A 367 21.64 21.45 0.07
C VAL A 367 20.47 20.65 -0.51
N LEU A 368 20.31 20.63 -1.83
CA LEU A 368 19.31 19.81 -2.50
C LEU A 368 19.60 18.31 -2.41
N SER A 369 20.87 17.90 -2.25
CA SER A 369 21.22 16.49 -2.12
C SER A 369 20.70 15.83 -0.84
N VAL A 370 20.34 16.61 0.17
CA VAL A 370 19.76 16.13 1.42
C VAL A 370 18.31 15.70 1.23
N THR A 371 17.59 16.30 0.28
CA THR A 371 16.20 15.93 -0.04
C THR A 371 16.14 14.60 -0.77
N ARG A 372 15.01 13.87 -0.62
CA ARG A 372 14.70 12.75 -1.53
C ARG A 372 14.17 13.25 -2.86
N TYR A 373 13.37 14.28 -2.81
CA TYR A 373 12.85 15.05 -3.94
C TYR A 373 12.57 16.49 -3.49
N TRP A 374 12.50 17.42 -4.44
CA TRP A 374 12.12 18.80 -4.17
C TRP A 374 11.21 19.35 -5.26
N ASP A 375 10.38 20.27 -4.86
CA ASP A 375 9.58 21.12 -5.74
C ASP A 375 10.09 22.59 -5.66
N ALA A 376 9.32 23.51 -6.24
CA ALA A 376 9.66 24.93 -6.21
C ALA A 376 9.56 25.54 -4.79
N GLU A 377 8.74 25.00 -3.90
CA GLU A 377 8.62 25.47 -2.50
C GLU A 377 9.88 25.09 -1.72
N ILE A 378 10.23 23.80 -1.70
CA ILE A 378 11.42 23.28 -1.03
C ILE A 378 12.69 23.93 -1.57
N PHE A 379 12.79 24.08 -2.90
CA PHE A 379 13.89 24.79 -3.53
C PHE A 379 14.07 26.20 -2.96
N ARG A 380 12.98 27.00 -2.92
CA ARG A 380 13.04 28.38 -2.41
C ARG A 380 13.40 28.44 -0.93
N ILE A 381 12.87 27.53 -0.10
CA ILE A 381 13.19 27.46 1.32
C ILE A 381 14.69 27.25 1.49
N LEU A 382 15.25 26.20 0.88
CA LEU A 382 16.65 25.83 1.06
C LEU A 382 17.60 26.93 0.54
N ILE A 383 17.33 27.51 -0.64
CA ILE A 383 18.16 28.60 -1.19
C ILE A 383 18.18 29.82 -0.27
N LYS A 384 17.05 30.20 0.30
CA LYS A 384 16.96 31.37 1.19
C LYS A 384 17.67 31.14 2.51
N GLU A 385 17.39 30.01 3.16
CA GLU A 385 17.93 29.71 4.50
C GLU A 385 19.45 29.50 4.46
N PHE A 386 19.97 28.82 3.44
CA PHE A 386 21.39 28.55 3.32
C PHE A 386 22.15 29.64 2.53
N LYS A 387 21.43 30.65 2.02
CA LYS A 387 22.04 31.80 1.28
C LYS A 387 23.05 31.34 0.22
N THR A 388 22.67 30.31 -0.55
CA THR A 388 23.58 29.70 -1.54
C THR A 388 24.00 30.68 -2.64
N GLY A 389 23.34 31.83 -2.74
CA GLY A 389 23.60 32.84 -3.79
C GLY A 389 22.97 32.47 -5.14
N TYR A 390 22.30 31.35 -5.26
CA TYR A 390 21.66 30.95 -6.52
C TYR A 390 20.32 31.68 -6.72
N PRO A 391 20.03 32.17 -7.95
CA PRO A 391 18.81 32.91 -8.21
C PRO A 391 17.56 32.05 -8.06
N LEU A 392 16.60 32.49 -7.25
CA LEU A 392 15.34 31.76 -6.98
C LEU A 392 14.50 31.49 -8.25
N THR A 393 14.69 32.35 -9.28
CA THR A 393 13.99 32.21 -10.57
C THR A 393 14.70 31.27 -11.55
N ALA A 394 15.91 30.82 -11.21
CA ALA A 394 16.77 30.04 -12.12
C ALA A 394 16.70 28.52 -11.84
N MET A 395 15.70 28.01 -11.06
CA MET A 395 15.53 26.59 -10.79
C MET A 395 15.53 25.75 -12.09
N ASN A 396 14.84 26.21 -13.12
CA ASN A 396 14.78 25.52 -14.42
C ASN A 396 16.16 25.44 -15.12
N VAL A 397 17.08 26.34 -14.81
CA VAL A 397 18.46 26.31 -15.35
C VAL A 397 19.25 25.21 -14.62
N LEU A 398 19.16 25.15 -13.30
CA LEU A 398 19.78 24.09 -12.51
C LEU A 398 19.23 22.69 -12.89
N CYS A 399 17.92 22.59 -13.06
CA CYS A 399 17.26 21.34 -13.43
C CYS A 399 17.56 20.85 -14.87
N ARG A 400 18.43 21.55 -15.61
CA ARG A 400 18.96 21.09 -16.91
C ARG A 400 20.15 20.15 -16.80
N PHE A 401 20.77 20.03 -15.64
CA PHE A 401 21.84 19.05 -15.46
C PHE A 401 21.33 17.64 -15.72
N SER A 402 22.13 16.80 -16.36
CA SER A 402 21.75 15.45 -16.80
C SER A 402 21.38 14.52 -15.63
N PHE A 403 21.89 14.83 -14.46
CA PHE A 403 21.68 14.09 -13.22
C PHE A 403 20.50 14.59 -12.35
N ILE A 404 19.75 15.58 -12.84
CA ILE A 404 18.51 16.02 -12.20
C ILE A 404 17.33 15.50 -13.01
N GLU A 405 16.54 14.66 -12.38
CA GLU A 405 15.39 14.01 -12.98
C GLU A 405 14.10 14.66 -12.50
N PHE A 406 13.16 14.85 -13.42
CA PHE A 406 11.81 15.32 -13.11
C PHE A 406 10.84 14.15 -13.13
N ASP A 407 10.14 13.96 -12.03
CA ASP A 407 9.03 13.03 -11.93
C ASP A 407 7.72 13.75 -12.27
N SER A 408 7.08 13.32 -13.35
CA SER A 408 5.81 13.90 -13.81
C SER A 408 4.61 13.55 -12.93
N VAL A 409 4.70 12.50 -12.13
CA VAL A 409 3.62 12.05 -11.23
C VAL A 409 3.61 12.89 -9.95
N THR A 410 4.76 12.96 -9.28
CA THR A 410 4.91 13.77 -8.06
C THR A 410 5.13 15.25 -8.35
N LYS A 411 5.39 15.62 -9.61
CA LYS A 411 5.78 16.98 -10.05
C LYS A 411 7.00 17.54 -9.32
N ALA A 412 7.88 16.66 -8.90
CA ALA A 412 9.07 16.98 -8.13
C ALA A 412 10.34 16.60 -8.87
N TYR A 413 11.44 17.17 -8.44
CA TYR A 413 12.80 16.89 -8.96
C TYR A 413 13.57 16.06 -7.97
N ARG A 414 14.50 15.26 -8.46
CA ARG A 414 15.46 14.51 -7.63
C ARG A 414 16.84 14.48 -8.28
N LEU A 415 17.85 14.30 -7.45
CA LEU A 415 19.22 14.03 -7.92
C LEU A 415 19.40 12.54 -8.15
N HIS A 416 20.10 12.18 -9.22
CA HIS A 416 20.57 10.81 -9.42
C HIS A 416 21.41 10.35 -8.22
N ASP A 417 21.16 9.15 -7.71
CA ASP A 417 21.73 8.67 -6.43
C ASP A 417 23.25 8.79 -6.32
N LEU A 418 24.01 8.50 -7.38
CA LEU A 418 25.48 8.61 -7.35
C LEU A 418 25.96 10.04 -7.08
N ILE A 419 25.33 11.04 -7.72
CA ILE A 419 25.63 12.46 -7.47
C ILE A 419 25.17 12.85 -6.08
N ARG A 420 23.97 12.46 -5.71
CA ARG A 420 23.39 12.73 -4.39
C ARG A 420 24.32 12.26 -3.29
N GLN A 421 24.79 11.01 -3.33
CA GLN A 421 25.75 10.48 -2.35
C GLN A 421 27.11 11.21 -2.39
N GLY A 422 27.60 11.51 -3.59
CA GLY A 422 28.85 12.27 -3.74
C GLY A 422 28.76 13.66 -3.13
N LEU A 423 27.67 14.39 -3.37
CA LEU A 423 27.45 15.72 -2.79
C LEU A 423 27.23 15.66 -1.26
N LEU A 424 26.51 14.64 -0.77
CA LEU A 424 26.35 14.41 0.67
C LEU A 424 27.66 14.16 1.39
N ASN A 425 28.62 13.46 0.75
CA ASN A 425 29.94 13.23 1.29
C ASN A 425 30.84 14.49 1.32
N LEU A 426 30.54 15.48 0.45
CA LEU A 426 31.24 16.76 0.43
C LEU A 426 30.62 17.80 1.38
N MET A 427 29.49 17.48 1.98
CA MET A 427 28.81 18.35 2.93
C MET A 427 29.26 18.04 4.35
N ASP A 428 29.55 19.07 5.12
CA ASP A 428 29.85 18.92 6.54
C ASP A 428 28.58 18.47 7.31
N SER A 429 28.83 17.80 8.45
CA SER A 429 27.76 17.20 9.24
C SER A 429 26.80 18.21 9.87
N GLU A 430 27.27 19.43 10.19
CA GLU A 430 26.44 20.49 10.77
C GLU A 430 25.48 21.07 9.73
N THR A 431 25.97 21.40 8.55
CA THR A 431 25.14 21.86 7.44
C THR A 431 24.11 20.80 7.10
N ARG A 432 24.51 19.53 6.99
CA ARG A 432 23.58 18.42 6.70
C ARG A 432 22.49 18.29 7.77
N LYS A 433 22.82 18.41 9.06
CA LYS A 433 21.85 18.41 10.14
C LYS A 433 20.92 19.60 10.05
N SER A 434 21.44 20.80 9.76
CA SER A 434 20.66 22.02 9.61
C SER A 434 19.65 21.91 8.46
N VAL A 435 20.05 21.36 7.30
CA VAL A 435 19.14 21.12 6.16
C VAL A 435 18.02 20.16 6.57
N ASN A 436 18.36 19.03 7.21
CA ASN A 436 17.36 18.08 7.68
C ASN A 436 16.40 18.70 8.69
N ASN A 437 16.91 19.55 9.59
CA ASN A 437 16.05 20.23 10.58
C ASN A 437 15.05 21.19 9.91
N ILE A 438 15.49 21.97 8.92
CA ILE A 438 14.61 22.89 8.18
C ILE A 438 13.54 22.13 7.41
N LEU A 439 13.92 21.03 6.76
CA LEU A 439 12.99 20.19 6.03
C LEU A 439 11.99 19.51 6.98
N PHE A 440 12.48 18.98 8.09
CA PHE A 440 11.64 18.45 9.16
C PHE A 440 10.61 19.49 9.63
N ASP A 441 11.05 20.70 9.96
CA ASP A 441 10.17 21.78 10.40
C ASP A 441 9.11 22.15 9.36
N ASN A 442 9.52 22.16 8.07
CA ASN A 442 8.60 22.46 6.98
C ASN A 442 7.49 21.41 6.86
N PHE A 443 7.84 20.13 6.90
CA PHE A 443 6.85 19.07 6.83
C PHE A 443 6.05 18.90 8.11
N ASN A 444 6.71 19.01 9.28
CA ASN A 444 6.06 18.84 10.59
C ASN A 444 4.98 19.89 10.84
N LYS A 445 5.19 21.15 10.42
CA LYS A 445 4.19 22.23 10.52
C LYS A 445 2.93 21.98 9.68
N LYS A 446 3.02 21.13 8.67
CA LYS A 446 1.90 20.77 7.80
C LYS A 446 1.07 19.61 8.36
N ILE A 447 1.51 18.98 9.46
CA ILE A 447 0.79 17.85 10.07
C ILE A 447 -0.19 18.40 11.12
N PRO A 448 -1.50 18.17 10.98
CA PRO A 448 -2.48 18.62 11.97
C PRO A 448 -2.40 17.77 13.25
N ILE A 449 -2.74 18.41 14.38
CA ILE A 449 -2.81 17.74 15.68
C ILE A 449 -4.17 17.06 15.88
N LEU A 450 -5.21 17.54 15.19
CA LEU A 450 -6.57 16.99 15.31
C LEU A 450 -6.76 15.81 14.39
N SER A 451 -7.17 14.68 14.93
CA SER A 451 -7.35 13.41 14.21
C SER A 451 -8.30 13.52 13.00
N LYS A 452 -9.38 14.29 13.13
CA LYS A 452 -10.37 14.50 12.06
C LYS A 452 -9.83 15.21 10.81
N GLU A 453 -8.68 15.88 10.92
CA GLU A 453 -8.04 16.61 9.83
C GLU A 453 -7.01 15.76 9.07
N ILE A 454 -6.60 14.63 9.65
CA ILE A 454 -5.55 13.79 9.06
C ILE A 454 -6.06 13.05 7.81
N ASN A 455 -5.48 13.36 6.66
CA ASN A 455 -5.73 12.74 5.36
C ASN A 455 -4.44 12.11 4.79
N ASP A 456 -4.49 11.62 3.56
CA ASP A 456 -3.36 10.94 2.90
C ASP A 456 -2.18 11.88 2.62
N GLU A 457 -2.43 13.16 2.34
CA GLU A 457 -1.39 14.17 2.16
C GLU A 457 -0.62 14.38 3.47
N HIS A 458 -1.32 14.44 4.60
CA HIS A 458 -0.72 14.55 5.94
C HIS A 458 0.09 13.31 6.30
N CYS A 459 -0.32 12.12 5.83
CA CYS A 459 0.48 10.90 5.96
C CYS A 459 1.78 10.99 5.16
N ALA A 460 1.76 11.60 3.97
CA ALA A 460 2.97 11.84 3.20
C ALA A 460 3.91 12.83 3.91
N PHE A 461 3.38 13.94 4.44
CA PHE A 461 4.17 14.89 5.23
C PHE A 461 4.78 14.25 6.48
N PHE A 462 4.03 13.38 7.16
CA PHE A 462 4.54 12.64 8.31
C PHE A 462 5.72 11.75 7.92
N ASN A 463 5.63 11.02 6.82
CA ASN A 463 6.72 10.16 6.33
C ASN A 463 7.97 10.97 5.95
N GLU A 464 7.83 12.16 5.36
CA GLU A 464 8.95 13.05 5.06
C GLU A 464 9.54 13.65 6.35
N ALA A 465 8.69 14.12 7.27
CA ALA A 465 9.14 14.63 8.55
C ALA A 465 9.94 13.55 9.31
N TYR A 466 9.44 12.31 9.37
CA TYR A 466 10.15 11.19 9.99
C TYR A 466 11.50 10.91 9.32
N PHE A 467 11.54 10.87 7.99
CA PHE A 467 12.78 10.66 7.23
C PHE A 467 13.85 11.68 7.61
N HIS A 468 13.50 12.96 7.68
CA HIS A 468 14.43 14.02 8.03
C HIS A 468 14.77 14.02 9.53
N ALA A 469 13.79 13.85 10.43
CA ALA A 469 13.98 13.77 11.86
C ALA A 469 15.03 12.70 12.25
N LYS A 470 14.94 11.52 11.65
CA LYS A 470 15.87 10.40 11.86
C LYS A 470 17.34 10.75 11.55
N GLN A 471 17.59 11.76 10.70
CA GLN A 471 18.95 12.13 10.29
C GLN A 471 19.68 13.01 11.32
N PHE A 472 18.96 13.68 12.21
CA PHE A 472 19.60 14.64 13.15
C PHE A 472 19.15 14.50 14.58
N MET A 473 17.95 14.00 14.85
CA MET A 473 17.46 13.79 16.20
C MET A 473 18.16 12.60 16.88
N LYS A 474 18.38 12.72 18.16
CA LYS A 474 18.71 11.56 18.98
C LYS A 474 17.52 10.64 19.11
N PHE A 475 17.75 9.36 19.39
CA PHE A 475 16.68 8.37 19.46
C PHE A 475 15.54 8.78 20.39
N ASN A 476 15.87 9.30 21.61
CA ASN A 476 14.85 9.74 22.57
C ASN A 476 14.04 10.96 22.08
N GLU A 477 14.68 11.87 21.34
CA GLU A 477 13.99 13.03 20.76
C GLU A 477 13.05 12.60 19.62
N LEU A 478 13.51 11.65 18.79
CA LEU A 478 12.76 11.07 17.69
C LEU A 478 11.52 10.32 18.19
N THR A 479 11.68 9.47 19.22
CA THR A 479 10.55 8.74 19.81
C THR A 479 9.58 9.67 20.51
N ALA A 480 10.07 10.68 21.24
CA ALA A 480 9.21 11.68 21.87
C ALA A 480 8.37 12.46 20.83
N TRP A 481 8.98 12.90 19.74
CA TRP A 481 8.26 13.52 18.63
C TRP A 481 7.21 12.57 18.03
N PHE A 482 7.60 11.34 17.78
CA PHE A 482 6.71 10.33 17.22
C PHE A 482 5.48 10.08 18.12
N TYR A 483 5.70 9.93 19.44
CA TYR A 483 4.60 9.71 20.39
C TYR A 483 3.65 10.91 20.52
N ASN A 484 4.12 12.12 20.28
CA ASN A 484 3.25 13.30 20.28
C ASN A 484 2.23 13.28 19.13
N LEU A 485 2.58 12.68 17.98
CA LEU A 485 1.70 12.59 16.81
C LEU A 485 0.88 11.28 16.78
N THR A 486 1.41 10.20 17.34
CA THR A 486 0.79 8.88 17.29
C THR A 486 -0.67 8.85 17.76
N PRO A 487 -1.10 9.54 18.84
CA PRO A 487 -2.51 9.55 19.24
C PRO A 487 -3.44 10.03 18.13
N ALA A 488 -3.11 11.14 17.48
CA ALA A 488 -3.94 11.69 16.41
C ALA A 488 -4.03 10.74 15.20
N PHE A 489 -2.92 10.11 14.81
CA PHE A 489 -2.90 9.11 13.73
C PHE A 489 -3.64 7.81 14.10
N ASN A 490 -3.54 7.36 15.34
CA ASN A 490 -4.31 6.22 15.84
C ASN A 490 -5.82 6.52 15.87
N GLU A 491 -6.21 7.68 16.35
CA GLU A 491 -7.60 8.13 16.33
C GLU A 491 -8.14 8.30 14.91
N ALA A 492 -7.30 8.76 13.97
CA ALA A 492 -7.63 8.83 12.55
C ALA A 492 -7.60 7.47 11.83
N ALA A 493 -7.30 6.37 12.53
CA ALA A 493 -7.15 5.03 11.98
C ALA A 493 -6.08 4.93 10.86
N ARG A 494 -5.01 5.73 10.95
CA ARG A 494 -3.89 5.75 9.98
C ARG A 494 -2.79 4.74 10.34
N TRP A 495 -3.17 3.57 10.79
CA TRP A 495 -2.26 2.52 11.28
C TRP A 495 -1.27 2.03 10.23
N LYS A 496 -1.66 2.02 8.94
CA LYS A 496 -0.77 1.67 7.82
C LYS A 496 0.43 2.62 7.70
N THR A 497 0.22 3.90 8.02
CA THR A 497 1.29 4.91 8.03
C THR A 497 2.22 4.73 9.24
N LEU A 498 1.67 4.37 10.39
CA LEU A 498 2.46 4.18 11.62
C LEU A 498 3.28 2.90 11.62
N LYS A 499 2.77 1.84 11.00
CA LYS A 499 3.40 0.50 11.04
C LYS A 499 4.87 0.48 10.64
N PRO A 500 5.30 0.99 9.45
CA PRO A 500 6.70 0.96 9.05
C PRO A 500 7.61 1.80 9.97
N VAL A 501 7.06 2.85 10.57
CA VAL A 501 7.82 3.69 11.52
C VAL A 501 8.07 2.94 12.82
N TYR A 502 7.08 2.21 13.34
CA TYR A 502 7.28 1.34 14.51
C TYR A 502 8.33 0.25 14.25
N GLU A 503 8.30 -0.38 13.08
CA GLU A 503 9.29 -1.40 12.67
C GLU A 503 10.72 -0.82 12.65
N ASP A 504 10.88 0.37 12.08
CA ASP A 504 12.19 1.04 12.04
C ASP A 504 12.67 1.50 13.44
N LEU A 505 11.77 2.07 14.25
CA LEU A 505 12.10 2.47 15.63
C LEU A 505 12.46 1.28 16.53
N LEU A 506 11.78 0.14 16.37
CA LEU A 506 12.13 -1.09 17.07
C LEU A 506 13.53 -1.60 16.71
N ASN A 507 13.91 -1.52 15.44
CA ASN A 507 15.26 -1.86 14.98
C ASN A 507 16.29 -0.91 15.58
N LEU A 508 16.03 0.40 15.59
CA LEU A 508 16.91 1.40 16.23
C LEU A 508 17.04 1.19 17.73
N SER A 509 15.95 0.86 18.43
CA SER A 509 15.94 0.55 19.85
C SER A 509 16.79 -0.68 20.19
N ASN A 510 16.71 -1.74 19.39
CA ASN A 510 17.57 -2.92 19.54
C ASN A 510 19.05 -2.58 19.37
N MET A 511 19.40 -1.68 18.45
CA MET A 511 20.79 -1.24 18.23
C MET A 511 21.30 -0.34 19.35
N SER A 512 20.43 0.51 19.94
CA SER A 512 20.79 1.40 21.04
C SER A 512 20.91 0.70 22.40
N GLY A 513 20.33 -0.50 22.54
CA GLY A 513 20.27 -1.24 23.79
C GLY A 513 19.28 -0.66 24.82
N ASP A 514 18.43 0.30 24.44
CA ASP A 514 17.38 0.87 25.30
C ASP A 514 16.20 -0.08 25.42
N ASN A 515 16.27 -0.96 26.41
CA ASN A 515 15.24 -1.95 26.68
C ASN A 515 13.91 -1.33 27.17
N GLY A 516 13.98 -0.16 27.84
CA GLY A 516 12.78 0.53 28.31
C GLY A 516 11.95 1.10 27.18
N GLU A 517 12.60 1.74 26.22
CA GLU A 517 11.96 2.25 25.01
C GLU A 517 11.49 1.13 24.09
N PHE A 518 12.29 0.06 23.96
CA PHE A 518 11.88 -1.15 23.24
C PHE A 518 10.55 -1.70 23.76
N ALA A 519 10.37 -1.79 25.08
CA ALA A 519 9.12 -2.26 25.66
C ALA A 519 7.93 -1.34 25.32
N THR A 520 8.13 -0.02 25.38
CA THR A 520 7.09 0.97 25.01
C THR A 520 6.69 0.84 23.53
N LEU A 521 7.68 0.76 22.64
CA LEU A 521 7.43 0.56 21.20
C LEU A 521 6.71 -0.74 20.93
N MET A 522 7.07 -1.84 21.59
CA MET A 522 6.40 -3.14 21.42
C MET A 522 4.93 -3.09 21.82
N ILE A 523 4.61 -2.44 22.94
CA ILE A 523 3.23 -2.26 23.40
C ILE A 523 2.41 -1.49 22.36
N HIS A 524 2.93 -0.37 21.87
CA HIS A 524 2.19 0.44 20.90
C HIS A 524 2.12 -0.24 19.52
N TYR A 525 3.20 -0.89 19.09
CA TYR A 525 3.20 -1.60 17.81
C TYR A 525 2.24 -2.79 17.79
N SER A 526 2.18 -3.57 18.88
CA SER A 526 1.19 -4.65 19.00
C SER A 526 -0.25 -4.13 18.89
N SER A 527 -0.52 -2.93 19.43
CA SER A 527 -1.80 -2.24 19.26
C SER A 527 -2.10 -1.88 17.81
N VAL A 528 -1.11 -1.37 17.07
CA VAL A 528 -1.26 -1.08 15.63
C VAL A 528 -1.55 -2.36 14.84
N LEU A 529 -0.84 -3.45 15.13
CA LEU A 529 -1.03 -4.73 14.45
C LEU A 529 -2.43 -5.32 14.67
N TYR A 530 -2.93 -5.31 15.92
CA TYR A 530 -4.28 -5.83 16.14
C TYR A 530 -5.36 -4.95 15.50
N ASN A 531 -5.18 -3.62 15.47
CA ASN A 531 -6.10 -2.71 14.77
C ASN A 531 -6.08 -2.91 13.25
N LEU A 532 -4.98 -3.39 12.68
CA LEU A 532 -4.87 -3.82 11.28
C LEU A 532 -5.45 -5.22 11.03
N GLY A 533 -5.87 -5.95 12.08
CA GLY A 533 -6.32 -7.32 11.99
C GLY A 533 -5.20 -8.35 11.86
N GLU A 534 -3.94 -7.94 12.04
CA GLU A 534 -2.75 -8.81 11.93
C GLU A 534 -2.48 -9.55 13.27
N TYR A 535 -3.50 -10.23 13.81
CA TYR A 535 -3.47 -10.82 15.17
C TYR A 535 -2.36 -11.85 15.36
N LYS A 536 -2.09 -12.68 14.36
CA LYS A 536 -1.01 -13.67 14.42
C LYS A 536 0.35 -12.98 14.58
N LYS A 537 0.63 -11.97 13.73
CA LYS A 537 1.89 -11.22 13.83
C LYS A 537 2.03 -10.51 15.17
N ALA A 538 0.92 -9.94 15.68
CA ALA A 538 0.91 -9.28 16.98
C ALA A 538 1.24 -10.26 18.11
N LEU A 539 0.67 -11.48 18.08
CA LEU A 539 0.95 -12.51 19.07
C LEU A 539 2.39 -13.00 18.99
N ASP A 540 2.84 -13.40 17.79
CA ASP A 540 4.20 -13.88 17.56
C ASP A 540 5.25 -12.84 18.02
N LEU A 541 4.96 -11.55 17.77
CA LEU A 541 5.81 -10.44 18.19
C LEU A 541 5.92 -10.36 19.73
N LEU A 542 4.80 -10.42 20.45
CA LEU A 542 4.78 -10.32 21.91
C LEU A 542 5.36 -11.57 22.57
N GLU A 543 4.94 -12.76 22.16
CA GLU A 543 5.39 -14.03 22.74
C GLU A 543 6.90 -14.24 22.55
N SER A 544 7.42 -13.97 21.35
CA SER A 544 8.86 -14.11 21.07
C SER A 544 9.73 -13.16 21.89
N ASN A 545 9.20 -12.04 22.36
CA ASN A 545 9.91 -11.05 23.16
C ASN A 545 9.50 -11.03 24.64
N MET A 546 8.57 -11.89 25.09
CA MET A 546 8.02 -11.85 26.44
C MET A 546 9.09 -11.91 27.52
N ILE A 547 10.06 -12.84 27.41
CA ILE A 547 11.16 -12.96 28.38
C ILE A 547 11.99 -11.67 28.48
N LYS A 548 12.20 -10.97 27.36
CA LYS A 548 12.92 -9.67 27.35
C LYS A 548 12.06 -8.59 28.00
N LEU A 549 10.77 -8.55 27.71
CA LEU A 549 9.83 -7.58 28.24
C LEU A 549 9.64 -7.74 29.75
N GLU A 550 9.50 -8.96 30.26
CA GLU A 550 9.36 -9.24 31.71
C GLU A 550 10.61 -8.91 32.52
N LYS A 551 11.80 -8.93 31.90
CA LYS A 551 13.03 -8.44 32.55
C LYS A 551 13.07 -6.93 32.71
N VAL A 552 12.39 -6.19 31.83
CA VAL A 552 12.38 -4.72 31.80
C VAL A 552 11.21 -4.17 32.59
N LEU A 553 10.03 -4.78 32.43
CA LEU A 553 8.77 -4.38 33.03
C LEU A 553 8.44 -5.28 34.22
N ASN A 554 8.36 -4.70 35.40
CA ASN A 554 7.89 -5.40 36.60
C ASN A 554 6.41 -5.11 36.85
N GLU A 555 5.79 -5.82 37.80
CA GLU A 555 4.36 -5.68 38.14
C GLU A 555 3.97 -4.29 38.70
N SER A 556 4.92 -3.47 39.09
CA SER A 556 4.67 -2.08 39.51
C SER A 556 4.75 -1.07 38.36
N ASP A 557 5.21 -1.51 37.17
CA ASP A 557 5.25 -0.64 35.99
C ASP A 557 3.88 -0.65 35.27
N PRO A 558 3.24 0.52 35.10
CA PRO A 558 1.95 0.60 34.40
C PRO A 558 1.98 0.03 32.98
N ARG A 559 3.16 0.05 32.32
CA ARG A 559 3.35 -0.51 30.97
C ARG A 559 3.20 -2.03 30.95
N TYR A 560 3.53 -2.74 32.05
CA TYR A 560 3.34 -4.18 32.16
C TYR A 560 1.85 -4.54 32.09
N ALA A 561 0.99 -3.78 32.78
CA ALA A 561 -0.46 -3.96 32.67
C ALA A 561 -0.96 -3.65 31.26
N SER A 562 -0.37 -2.67 30.55
CA SER A 562 -0.72 -2.37 29.16
C SER A 562 -0.29 -3.47 28.18
N LEU A 563 0.91 -4.04 28.38
CA LEU A 563 1.39 -5.20 27.63
C LEU A 563 0.44 -6.40 27.78
N LEU A 564 0.10 -6.74 29.01
CA LEU A 564 -0.82 -7.85 29.30
C LEU A 564 -2.22 -7.57 28.72
N ASN A 565 -2.70 -6.34 28.79
CA ASN A 565 -3.98 -5.94 28.19
C ASN A 565 -4.00 -6.18 26.68
N ASN A 566 -2.93 -5.77 25.97
CA ASN A 566 -2.82 -6.02 24.53
C ASN A 566 -2.76 -7.52 24.23
N LEU A 567 -1.99 -8.27 25.00
CA LEU A 567 -1.90 -9.73 24.86
C LEU A 567 -3.28 -10.39 25.08
N ALA A 568 -4.00 -9.99 26.12
CA ALA A 568 -5.36 -10.49 26.38
C ALA A 568 -6.32 -10.15 25.23
N THR A 569 -6.24 -8.92 24.71
CA THR A 569 -7.03 -8.49 23.54
C THR A 569 -6.71 -9.34 22.29
N ILE A 570 -5.45 -9.63 22.04
CA ILE A 570 -5.02 -10.45 20.90
C ILE A 570 -5.54 -11.90 21.06
N TYR A 571 -5.45 -12.50 22.28
CA TYR A 571 -6.03 -13.81 22.54
C TYR A 571 -7.54 -13.83 22.36
N TYR A 572 -8.25 -12.76 22.78
CA TYR A 572 -9.68 -12.62 22.52
C TYR A 572 -10.01 -12.66 21.03
N TYR A 573 -9.32 -11.83 20.21
CA TYR A 573 -9.56 -11.82 18.76
C TYR A 573 -9.13 -13.09 18.04
N ARG A 574 -8.32 -13.94 18.69
CA ARG A 574 -7.98 -15.27 18.19
C ARG A 574 -8.93 -16.37 18.71
N GLY A 575 -9.93 -16.01 19.52
CA GLY A 575 -10.89 -16.96 20.11
C GLY A 575 -10.38 -17.70 21.36
N GLU A 576 -9.18 -17.39 21.87
CA GLU A 576 -8.60 -18.04 23.05
C GLU A 576 -9.15 -17.43 24.35
N MET A 577 -10.50 -17.55 24.55
CA MET A 577 -11.26 -16.86 25.59
C MET A 577 -10.76 -17.12 27.01
N LYS A 578 -10.36 -18.36 27.31
CA LYS A 578 -9.89 -18.73 28.64
C LYS A 578 -8.61 -18.00 29.03
N LYS A 579 -7.62 -18.01 28.13
CA LYS A 579 -6.35 -17.27 28.33
C LYS A 579 -6.59 -15.78 28.44
N SER A 580 -7.44 -15.25 27.57
CA SER A 580 -7.80 -13.83 27.59
C SER A 580 -8.43 -13.44 28.94
N LYS A 581 -9.38 -14.22 29.46
CA LYS A 581 -10.02 -14.00 30.78
C LYS A 581 -8.99 -13.97 31.92
N GLU A 582 -8.14 -15.01 32.00
CA GLU A 582 -7.10 -15.13 33.03
C GLU A 582 -6.13 -13.91 33.03
N ILE A 583 -5.76 -13.45 31.85
CA ILE A 583 -4.85 -12.30 31.74
C ILE A 583 -5.59 -11.00 32.09
N TYR A 584 -6.85 -10.79 31.66
CA TYR A 584 -7.61 -9.59 32.06
C TYR A 584 -7.85 -9.52 33.56
N GLU A 585 -8.12 -10.64 34.23
CA GLU A 585 -8.23 -10.67 35.70
C GLU A 585 -6.92 -10.20 36.36
N LYS A 586 -5.75 -10.61 35.85
CA LYS A 586 -4.45 -10.11 36.29
C LYS A 586 -4.27 -8.61 36.00
N VAL A 587 -4.66 -8.15 34.83
CA VAL A 587 -4.61 -6.72 34.45
C VAL A 587 -5.45 -5.85 35.37
N ILE A 588 -6.67 -6.31 35.72
CA ILE A 588 -7.57 -5.59 36.63
C ILE A 588 -6.92 -5.44 38.01
N GLU A 589 -6.37 -6.52 38.54
CA GLU A 589 -5.70 -6.49 39.84
C GLU A 589 -4.49 -5.54 39.84
N LEU A 590 -3.65 -5.57 38.79
CA LEU A 590 -2.52 -4.67 38.63
C LEU A 590 -2.96 -3.21 38.54
N ARG A 591 -3.94 -2.91 37.68
CA ARG A 591 -4.45 -1.54 37.49
C ARG A 591 -5.13 -1.01 38.74
N ARG A 592 -5.86 -1.86 39.47
CA ARG A 592 -6.45 -1.50 40.78
C ARG A 592 -5.38 -1.11 41.79
N LYS A 593 -4.29 -1.84 41.88
CA LYS A 593 -3.16 -1.56 42.80
C LYS A 593 -2.41 -0.29 42.42
N ILE A 594 -2.14 -0.10 41.13
CA ILE A 594 -1.27 0.98 40.64
C ILE A 594 -2.04 2.30 40.49
N LEU A 595 -3.27 2.26 39.97
CA LEU A 595 -4.00 3.42 39.50
C LEU A 595 -5.26 3.71 40.32
N GLY A 596 -5.77 2.72 41.03
CA GLY A 596 -7.06 2.78 41.74
C GLY A 596 -8.26 2.49 40.81
N GLU A 597 -9.42 2.23 41.43
CA GLU A 597 -10.63 1.81 40.70
C GLU A 597 -11.32 2.93 39.92
N ASN A 598 -11.03 4.21 40.21
CA ASN A 598 -11.61 5.34 39.51
C ASN A 598 -10.78 5.84 38.34
N HIS A 599 -9.82 5.04 37.85
CA HIS A 599 -8.95 5.41 36.76
C HIS A 599 -9.46 4.83 35.43
N ARG A 600 -9.37 5.62 34.33
CA ARG A 600 -9.83 5.18 33.01
C ARG A 600 -9.26 3.84 32.55
N HIS A 601 -7.98 3.57 32.80
CA HIS A 601 -7.37 2.31 32.41
C HIS A 601 -7.86 1.12 33.25
N TYR A 602 -8.32 1.33 34.48
CA TYR A 602 -9.04 0.29 35.21
C TYR A 602 -10.40 0.00 34.55
N ALA A 603 -11.10 1.07 34.10
CA ALA A 603 -12.35 0.92 33.34
C ALA A 603 -12.13 0.14 32.03
N ASP A 604 -11.05 0.43 31.27
CA ASP A 604 -10.68 -0.33 30.07
C ASP A 604 -10.61 -1.85 30.35
N ALA A 605 -9.97 -2.25 31.47
CA ALA A 605 -9.76 -3.65 31.80
C ALA A 605 -11.04 -4.36 32.21
N ILE A 606 -11.88 -3.72 33.06
CA ILE A 606 -13.16 -4.32 33.47
C ILE A 606 -14.15 -4.39 32.30
N ASP A 607 -14.14 -3.41 31.40
CA ASP A 607 -14.99 -3.38 30.22
C ASP A 607 -14.62 -4.50 29.23
N ASN A 608 -13.31 -4.71 29.00
CA ASN A 608 -12.81 -5.82 28.17
C ASN A 608 -13.13 -7.19 28.78
N LEU A 609 -13.01 -7.35 30.10
CA LEU A 609 -13.42 -8.59 30.78
C LEU A 609 -14.92 -8.82 30.67
N ALA A 610 -15.72 -7.76 30.76
CA ALA A 610 -17.17 -7.83 30.59
C ALA A 610 -17.57 -8.33 29.19
N VAL A 611 -16.83 -7.95 28.13
CA VAL A 611 -17.03 -8.52 26.79
C VAL A 611 -16.83 -10.05 26.81
N ILE A 612 -15.84 -10.54 27.54
CA ILE A 612 -15.62 -12.00 27.67
C ILE A 612 -16.78 -12.65 28.43
N TYR A 613 -17.22 -12.06 29.56
CA TYR A 613 -18.39 -12.57 30.27
C TYR A 613 -19.64 -12.62 29.38
N ASN A 614 -19.84 -11.62 28.55
CA ASN A 614 -20.95 -11.63 27.59
C ASN A 614 -20.84 -12.78 26.58
N ASN A 615 -19.64 -13.06 26.06
CA ASN A 615 -19.43 -14.15 25.11
C ASN A 615 -19.44 -15.53 25.76
N THR A 616 -19.22 -15.62 27.09
CA THR A 616 -19.26 -16.89 27.83
C THR A 616 -20.60 -17.13 28.50
N GLY A 617 -21.63 -16.30 28.28
CA GLY A 617 -22.97 -16.48 28.80
C GLY A 617 -23.19 -15.93 30.21
N GLU A 618 -22.21 -15.25 30.81
CA GLU A 618 -22.32 -14.64 32.14
C GLU A 618 -22.91 -13.23 32.05
N TYR A 619 -24.10 -13.08 31.44
CA TYR A 619 -24.69 -11.81 30.99
C TYR A 619 -24.91 -10.79 32.09
N ASP A 620 -25.37 -11.20 33.29
CA ASP A 620 -25.58 -10.28 34.40
C ASP A 620 -24.28 -9.63 34.88
N LYS A 621 -23.21 -10.44 34.98
CA LYS A 621 -21.88 -9.91 35.32
C LYS A 621 -21.37 -8.96 34.24
N ALA A 622 -21.55 -9.30 32.96
CA ALA A 622 -21.16 -8.43 31.86
C ALA A 622 -21.82 -7.07 31.98
N VAL A 623 -23.13 -7.02 32.20
CA VAL A 623 -23.90 -5.77 32.36
C VAL A 623 -23.44 -4.97 33.59
N GLU A 624 -23.15 -5.63 34.72
CA GLU A 624 -22.62 -4.96 35.93
C GLU A 624 -21.28 -4.28 35.64
N PHE A 625 -20.34 -5.00 35.04
CA PHE A 625 -19.00 -4.48 34.72
C PHE A 625 -19.04 -3.38 33.66
N HIS A 626 -19.85 -3.52 32.61
CA HIS A 626 -20.04 -2.47 31.60
C HIS A 626 -20.64 -1.19 32.22
N LYS A 627 -21.61 -1.31 33.13
CA LYS A 627 -22.16 -0.15 33.88
C LYS A 627 -21.08 0.55 34.70
N LYS A 628 -20.28 -0.22 35.45
CA LYS A 628 -19.17 0.31 36.25
C LYS A 628 -18.15 1.05 35.36
N ALA A 629 -17.79 0.45 34.24
CA ALA A 629 -16.87 1.08 33.28
C ALA A 629 -17.45 2.37 32.69
N ALA A 630 -18.70 2.36 32.24
CA ALA A 630 -19.37 3.55 31.71
C ALA A 630 -19.42 4.70 32.74
N GLU A 631 -19.71 4.39 34.00
CA GLU A 631 -19.72 5.38 35.09
C GLU A 631 -18.33 5.99 35.30
N ILE A 632 -17.28 5.18 35.31
CA ILE A 632 -15.91 5.66 35.46
C ILE A 632 -15.51 6.56 34.26
N TYR A 633 -15.83 6.19 33.04
CA TYR A 633 -15.54 7.03 31.86
C TYR A 633 -16.32 8.32 31.87
N LYS A 634 -17.62 8.28 32.24
CA LYS A 634 -18.44 9.47 32.40
C LYS A 634 -17.81 10.46 33.39
N ASN A 635 -17.37 9.96 34.55
CA ASN A 635 -16.80 10.76 35.61
C ASN A 635 -15.38 11.27 35.32
N THR A 636 -14.58 10.52 34.57
CA THR A 636 -13.16 10.87 34.30
C THR A 636 -12.94 11.61 33.00
N LEU A 637 -13.73 11.32 31.96
CA LEU A 637 -13.55 11.85 30.62
C LEU A 637 -14.73 12.71 30.13
N GLY A 638 -15.89 12.60 30.77
CA GLY A 638 -17.12 13.28 30.39
C GLY A 638 -18.00 12.51 29.41
N GLU A 639 -19.27 12.93 29.30
CA GLU A 639 -20.30 12.25 28.51
C GLU A 639 -20.10 12.36 26.97
N SER A 640 -19.30 13.32 26.52
CA SER A 640 -19.00 13.52 25.08
C SER A 640 -17.80 12.73 24.58
N HIS A 641 -17.13 11.98 25.47
CA HIS A 641 -15.90 11.29 25.11
C HIS A 641 -16.17 9.93 24.45
N VAL A 642 -15.36 9.58 23.44
CA VAL A 642 -15.53 8.31 22.67
C VAL A 642 -15.47 7.04 23.54
N HIS A 643 -14.65 7.00 24.59
CA HIS A 643 -14.59 5.84 25.46
C HIS A 643 -15.88 5.65 26.29
N TYR A 644 -16.57 6.73 26.63
CA TYR A 644 -17.90 6.62 27.21
C TYR A 644 -18.90 6.03 26.22
N ALA A 645 -18.81 6.46 24.96
CA ALA A 645 -19.64 5.89 23.90
C ALA A 645 -19.33 4.40 23.64
N ASP A 646 -18.05 3.99 23.67
CA ASP A 646 -17.66 2.58 23.55
C ASP A 646 -18.26 1.75 24.71
N ALA A 647 -18.19 2.24 25.94
CA ALA A 647 -18.79 1.56 27.09
C ALA A 647 -20.33 1.47 27.02
N LEU A 648 -21.00 2.51 26.48
CA LEU A 648 -22.43 2.43 26.19
C LEU A 648 -22.76 1.38 25.13
N ASN A 649 -21.93 1.27 24.09
CA ASN A 649 -22.07 0.21 23.07
C ASN A 649 -21.95 -1.19 23.70
N ASN A 650 -20.95 -1.39 24.55
CA ASN A 650 -20.72 -2.67 25.21
C ASN A 650 -21.84 -3.01 26.20
N LEU A 651 -22.32 -2.01 26.96
CA LEU A 651 -23.49 -2.18 27.85
C LEU A 651 -24.76 -2.55 27.05
N ALA A 652 -24.97 -1.89 25.91
CA ALA A 652 -26.07 -2.21 25.01
C ALA A 652 -25.99 -3.65 24.49
N SER A 653 -24.78 -4.13 24.16
CA SER A 653 -24.55 -5.53 23.77
C SER A 653 -24.95 -6.51 24.91
N GLY A 654 -24.62 -6.20 26.16
CA GLY A 654 -25.07 -6.96 27.32
C GLY A 654 -26.61 -6.99 27.47
N TYR A 655 -27.27 -5.88 27.16
CA TYR A 655 -28.74 -5.85 27.16
C TYR A 655 -29.35 -6.66 26.00
N ILE A 656 -28.70 -6.69 24.82
CA ILE A 656 -29.11 -7.61 23.74
C ILE A 656 -29.11 -9.07 24.23
N SER A 657 -28.03 -9.48 24.91
CA SER A 657 -27.90 -10.85 25.45
C SER A 657 -28.97 -11.15 26.53
N LEU A 658 -29.38 -10.15 27.28
CA LEU A 658 -30.52 -10.24 28.23
C LEU A 658 -31.90 -10.06 27.57
N LYS A 659 -31.95 -9.95 26.22
CA LYS A 659 -33.19 -9.75 25.42
C LYS A 659 -33.93 -8.44 25.75
N LYS A 660 -33.23 -7.43 26.28
CA LYS A 660 -33.73 -6.08 26.56
C LYS A 660 -33.41 -5.16 25.36
N TYR A 661 -34.14 -5.36 24.27
CA TYR A 661 -33.82 -4.77 22.98
C TYR A 661 -34.09 -3.27 22.92
N GLU A 662 -35.10 -2.77 23.57
CA GLU A 662 -35.48 -1.36 23.61
C GLU A 662 -34.38 -0.53 24.27
N GLU A 663 -33.95 -0.94 25.44
CA GLU A 663 -32.87 -0.29 26.20
C GLU A 663 -31.56 -0.35 25.46
N ALA A 664 -31.29 -1.44 24.73
CA ALA A 664 -30.10 -1.57 23.91
C ALA A 664 -30.10 -0.56 22.75
N VAL A 665 -31.22 -0.40 22.03
CA VAL A 665 -31.37 0.56 20.94
C VAL A 665 -31.14 1.98 21.40
N GLU A 666 -31.71 2.39 22.55
CA GLU A 666 -31.50 3.73 23.12
C GLU A 666 -30.03 4.01 23.39
N LEU A 667 -29.31 3.06 23.99
CA LEU A 667 -27.89 3.21 24.27
C LEU A 667 -27.05 3.25 23.00
N TYR A 668 -27.36 2.46 21.99
CA TYR A 668 -26.66 2.48 20.70
C TYR A 668 -26.88 3.81 19.95
N ILE A 669 -28.11 4.36 20.00
CA ILE A 669 -28.37 5.69 19.40
C ILE A 669 -27.54 6.74 20.10
N LYS A 670 -27.56 6.79 21.46
CA LYS A 670 -26.75 7.74 22.24
C LYS A 670 -25.25 7.59 21.93
N SER A 671 -24.73 6.37 21.89
CA SER A 671 -23.34 6.11 21.55
C SER A 671 -23.00 6.60 20.14
N LYS A 672 -23.84 6.29 19.14
CA LYS A 672 -23.65 6.73 17.75
C LYS A 672 -23.55 8.25 17.63
N GLU A 673 -24.41 8.99 18.34
CA GLU A 673 -24.41 10.46 18.36
C GLU A 673 -23.11 11.02 18.96
N ILE A 674 -22.65 10.45 20.09
CA ILE A 674 -21.37 10.86 20.71
C ILE A 674 -20.21 10.61 19.75
N VAL A 675 -20.14 9.42 19.15
CA VAL A 675 -19.08 9.06 18.18
C VAL A 675 -19.13 9.96 16.95
N HIS A 676 -20.32 10.21 16.40
CA HIS A 676 -20.49 11.15 15.28
C HIS A 676 -19.92 12.53 15.57
N ASN A 677 -20.25 13.09 16.74
CA ASN A 677 -19.80 14.42 17.13
C ASN A 677 -18.30 14.50 17.42
N ALA A 678 -17.72 13.42 17.96
CA ALA A 678 -16.32 13.39 18.35
C ALA A 678 -15.35 13.12 17.19
N VAL A 679 -15.66 12.14 16.32
CA VAL A 679 -14.73 11.68 15.28
C VAL A 679 -15.29 11.74 13.85
N GLY A 680 -16.54 12.14 13.67
CA GLY A 680 -17.22 12.25 12.37
C GLY A 680 -17.67 10.89 11.81
N THR A 681 -18.21 10.93 10.58
CA THR A 681 -18.77 9.75 9.91
C THR A 681 -17.72 8.85 9.26
N GLU A 682 -16.53 9.36 8.98
CA GLU A 682 -15.44 8.67 8.28
C GLU A 682 -14.47 8.00 9.26
N HIS A 683 -15.01 7.29 10.25
CA HIS A 683 -14.20 6.66 11.30
C HIS A 683 -14.67 5.23 11.60
N PRO A 684 -13.77 4.25 11.87
CA PRO A 684 -14.14 2.88 12.19
C PRO A 684 -15.11 2.75 13.38
N ARG A 685 -14.99 3.60 14.39
CA ARG A 685 -15.91 3.62 15.54
C ARG A 685 -17.35 3.95 15.13
N TYR A 686 -17.52 4.91 14.20
CA TYR A 686 -18.85 5.23 13.68
C TYR A 686 -19.46 4.06 12.93
N ALA A 687 -18.64 3.33 12.12
CA ALA A 687 -19.06 2.11 11.48
C ALA A 687 -19.46 1.03 12.51
N SER A 688 -18.74 0.94 13.63
CA SER A 688 -19.09 0.00 14.72
C SER A 688 -20.41 0.37 15.40
N SER A 689 -20.65 1.65 15.65
CA SER A 689 -21.93 2.11 16.22
C SER A 689 -23.12 1.81 15.29
N LEU A 690 -22.96 2.02 13.99
CA LEU A 690 -23.99 1.66 12.99
C LEU A 690 -24.24 0.16 12.95
N HIS A 691 -23.17 -0.65 12.94
CA HIS A 691 -23.27 -2.12 12.94
C HIS A 691 -24.00 -2.64 14.17
N ASN A 692 -23.64 -2.14 15.35
CA ASN A 692 -24.22 -2.57 16.61
C ASN A 692 -25.71 -2.17 16.71
N LEU A 693 -26.06 -0.98 16.26
CA LEU A 693 -27.45 -0.52 16.15
C LEU A 693 -28.26 -1.40 15.17
N ALA A 694 -27.65 -1.75 14.04
CA ALA A 694 -28.28 -2.67 13.08
C ALA A 694 -28.53 -4.06 13.69
N HIS A 695 -27.58 -4.57 14.48
CA HIS A 695 -27.76 -5.84 15.19
C HIS A 695 -28.92 -5.78 16.18
N ALA A 696 -29.04 -4.68 16.91
CA ALA A 696 -30.18 -4.49 17.82
C ALA A 696 -31.51 -4.48 17.08
N TYR A 697 -31.64 -3.79 15.96
CA TYR A 697 -32.85 -3.82 15.13
C TYR A 697 -33.13 -5.21 14.55
N LEU A 698 -32.08 -5.95 14.15
CA LEU A 698 -32.23 -7.33 13.70
C LEU A 698 -32.83 -8.22 14.80
N MET A 699 -32.37 -8.09 16.06
CA MET A 699 -32.90 -8.81 17.19
C MET A 699 -34.35 -8.43 17.53
N LYS A 700 -34.73 -7.16 17.28
CA LYS A 700 -36.12 -6.69 17.33
C LYS A 700 -36.97 -7.16 16.15
N LYS A 701 -36.39 -7.82 15.15
CA LYS A 701 -37.04 -8.21 13.89
C LYS A 701 -37.46 -7.03 13.01
N ASP A 702 -36.86 -5.87 13.19
CA ASP A 702 -37.02 -4.68 12.36
C ASP A 702 -35.94 -4.68 11.25
N TYR A 703 -36.18 -5.50 10.23
CA TYR A 703 -35.18 -5.87 9.22
C TYR A 703 -34.83 -4.69 8.30
N GLU A 704 -35.76 -3.79 8.03
CA GLU A 704 -35.56 -2.59 7.23
C GLU A 704 -34.57 -1.65 7.92
N LEU A 705 -34.78 -1.31 9.19
CA LEU A 705 -33.86 -0.48 9.96
C LEU A 705 -32.51 -1.19 10.20
N ALA A 706 -32.50 -2.50 10.37
CA ALA A 706 -31.28 -3.27 10.42
C ALA A 706 -30.45 -3.13 9.14
N LEU A 707 -31.07 -3.25 7.97
CA LEU A 707 -30.42 -3.12 6.68
C LEU A 707 -29.92 -1.69 6.44
N GLU A 708 -30.77 -0.67 6.76
CA GLU A 708 -30.44 0.76 6.62
C GLU A 708 -29.18 1.14 7.40
N ASN A 709 -28.97 0.58 8.60
CA ASN A 709 -27.81 0.85 9.44
C ASN A 709 -26.60 -0.04 9.10
N ASN A 710 -26.80 -1.34 8.80
CA ASN A 710 -25.68 -2.23 8.60
C ASN A 710 -24.99 -2.07 7.23
N LYS A 711 -25.73 -1.67 6.20
CA LYS A 711 -25.15 -1.45 4.89
C LYS A 711 -24.09 -0.33 4.90
N PRO A 712 -24.36 0.88 5.44
CA PRO A 712 -23.34 1.91 5.60
C PRO A 712 -22.18 1.46 6.50
N ALA A 713 -22.44 0.69 7.57
CA ALA A 713 -21.42 0.16 8.44
C ALA A 713 -20.44 -0.74 7.69
N TYR A 714 -20.94 -1.66 6.89
CA TYR A 714 -20.15 -2.55 6.04
C TYR A 714 -19.31 -1.75 5.03
N GLU A 715 -19.93 -0.81 4.32
CA GLU A 715 -19.24 0.00 3.31
C GLU A 715 -18.12 0.85 3.92
N LEU A 716 -18.37 1.43 5.09
CA LEU A 716 -17.40 2.24 5.79
C LEU A 716 -16.23 1.39 6.33
N ARG A 717 -16.50 0.23 6.95
CA ARG A 717 -15.44 -0.70 7.38
C ARG A 717 -14.61 -1.19 6.20
N ARG A 718 -15.26 -1.55 5.09
CA ARG A 718 -14.58 -1.96 3.86
C ARG A 718 -13.67 -0.88 3.32
N LYS A 719 -14.12 0.38 3.33
CA LYS A 719 -13.35 1.55 2.90
C LYS A 719 -12.12 1.78 3.79
N LEU A 720 -12.31 1.81 5.10
CA LEU A 720 -11.28 2.23 6.04
C LEU A 720 -10.29 1.11 6.40
N LEU A 721 -10.80 -0.09 6.61
CA LEU A 721 -10.02 -1.22 7.10
C LEU A 721 -9.61 -2.19 5.98
N GLY A 722 -10.38 -2.20 4.91
CA GLY A 722 -10.22 -3.15 3.80
C GLY A 722 -11.23 -4.29 3.85
N GLU A 723 -11.38 -4.96 2.73
CA GLU A 723 -12.34 -6.06 2.57
C GLU A 723 -12.04 -7.25 3.48
N ASN A 724 -10.76 -7.62 3.59
CA ASN A 724 -10.33 -8.80 4.34
C ASN A 724 -10.09 -8.50 5.83
N HIS A 725 -10.53 -7.36 6.32
CA HIS A 725 -10.45 -7.10 7.76
C HIS A 725 -11.55 -7.87 8.51
N PRO A 726 -11.23 -8.52 9.66
CA PRO A 726 -12.24 -9.28 10.43
C PRO A 726 -13.49 -8.49 10.75
N SER A 727 -13.36 -7.20 11.13
CA SER A 727 -14.52 -6.35 11.41
C SER A 727 -15.39 -6.10 10.19
N THR A 728 -14.82 -6.10 8.97
CA THR A 728 -15.57 -6.00 7.73
C THR A 728 -16.37 -7.27 7.49
N ALA A 729 -15.77 -8.43 7.75
CA ALA A 729 -16.45 -9.72 7.67
C ALA A 729 -17.60 -9.84 8.69
N VAL A 730 -17.45 -9.31 9.91
CA VAL A 730 -18.52 -9.25 10.90
C VAL A 730 -19.74 -8.47 10.37
N SER A 731 -19.54 -7.30 9.74
CA SER A 731 -20.65 -6.56 9.12
C SER A 731 -21.26 -7.30 7.93
N LEU A 732 -20.45 -8.01 7.15
CA LEU A 732 -20.91 -8.81 6.03
C LEU A 732 -21.77 -10.01 6.48
N SER A 733 -21.34 -10.71 7.53
CA SER A 733 -22.10 -11.80 8.14
C SER A 733 -23.44 -11.31 8.71
N ASN A 734 -23.45 -10.12 9.33
CA ASN A 734 -24.69 -9.52 9.80
C ASN A 734 -25.63 -9.12 8.65
N LEU A 735 -25.12 -8.59 7.52
CA LEU A 735 -25.90 -8.37 6.30
C LEU A 735 -26.47 -9.68 5.76
N ALA A 736 -25.69 -10.75 5.76
CA ALA A 736 -26.15 -12.07 5.35
C ALA A 736 -27.32 -12.53 6.22
N HIS A 737 -27.21 -12.37 7.53
CA HIS A 737 -28.30 -12.74 8.45
C HIS A 737 -29.57 -11.89 8.25
N ILE A 738 -29.43 -10.57 8.05
CA ILE A 738 -30.57 -9.70 7.71
C ILE A 738 -31.24 -10.19 6.42
N HIS A 739 -30.47 -10.46 5.36
CA HIS A 739 -31.02 -10.96 4.10
C HIS A 739 -31.67 -12.34 4.25
N GLN A 740 -31.12 -13.21 5.09
CA GLN A 740 -31.72 -14.50 5.41
C GLN A 740 -33.10 -14.33 6.07
N CYS A 741 -33.20 -13.43 7.06
CA CYS A 741 -34.47 -13.12 7.73
C CYS A 741 -35.51 -12.46 6.80
N MET A 742 -35.05 -11.72 5.78
CA MET A 742 -35.91 -11.15 4.74
C MET A 742 -36.25 -12.12 3.60
N GLY A 743 -35.82 -13.40 3.67
CA GLY A 743 -36.08 -14.43 2.64
C GLY A 743 -35.17 -14.35 1.40
N ASN A 744 -34.15 -13.50 1.40
CA ASN A 744 -33.22 -13.32 0.30
C ASN A 744 -32.04 -14.31 0.39
N TYR A 745 -32.35 -15.63 0.36
CA TYR A 745 -31.41 -16.72 0.68
C TYR A 745 -30.15 -16.77 -0.19
N ASP A 746 -30.24 -16.46 -1.49
CA ASP A 746 -29.06 -16.50 -2.37
C ASP A 746 -28.06 -15.39 -2.03
N LYS A 747 -28.54 -14.18 -1.71
CA LYS A 747 -27.66 -13.09 -1.24
C LYS A 747 -27.04 -13.42 0.09
N ALA A 748 -27.84 -13.96 1.02
CA ALA A 748 -27.35 -14.39 2.32
C ALA A 748 -26.25 -15.44 2.19
N PHE A 749 -26.44 -16.42 1.32
CA PHE A 749 -25.47 -17.48 1.06
C PHE A 749 -24.13 -16.91 0.54
N GLN A 750 -24.15 -16.07 -0.50
CA GLN A 750 -22.94 -15.45 -1.06
C GLN A 750 -22.19 -14.63 0.00
N MET A 751 -22.90 -13.78 0.72
CA MET A 751 -22.31 -12.91 1.74
C MET A 751 -21.68 -13.71 2.88
N ASN A 752 -22.36 -14.77 3.32
CA ASN A 752 -21.89 -15.56 4.44
C ASN A 752 -20.74 -16.50 4.07
N THR A 753 -20.72 -17.03 2.85
CA THR A 753 -19.56 -17.76 2.31
C THR A 753 -18.32 -16.88 2.32
N LYS A 754 -18.46 -15.65 1.84
CA LYS A 754 -17.35 -14.69 1.83
C LYS A 754 -16.89 -14.30 3.23
N ALA A 755 -17.83 -14.10 4.16
CA ALA A 755 -17.48 -13.82 5.56
C ALA A 755 -16.71 -14.99 6.19
N ALA A 756 -17.14 -16.22 5.94
CA ALA A 756 -16.46 -17.42 6.40
C ALA A 756 -15.02 -17.54 5.86
N GLU A 757 -14.81 -17.27 4.57
CA GLU A 757 -13.48 -17.25 3.96
C GLU A 757 -12.57 -16.21 4.61
N ILE A 758 -13.07 -15.00 4.84
CA ILE A 758 -12.30 -13.94 5.51
C ILE A 758 -11.93 -14.36 6.94
N PHE A 759 -12.87 -14.91 7.70
CA PHE A 759 -12.59 -15.37 9.05
C PHE A 759 -11.57 -16.50 9.07
N LEU A 760 -11.70 -17.49 8.20
CA LEU A 760 -10.74 -18.59 8.09
C LEU A 760 -9.31 -18.07 7.85
N ASN A 761 -9.16 -17.11 6.94
CA ASN A 761 -7.84 -16.57 6.54
C ASN A 761 -7.25 -15.59 7.56
N THR A 762 -8.07 -14.96 8.41
CA THR A 762 -7.61 -13.88 9.30
C THR A 762 -7.53 -14.29 10.76
N VAL A 763 -8.56 -14.96 11.26
CA VAL A 763 -8.65 -15.37 12.67
C VAL A 763 -8.45 -16.88 12.87
N GLY A 764 -8.57 -17.66 11.81
CA GLY A 764 -8.32 -19.10 11.80
C GLY A 764 -9.56 -19.94 12.02
N GLU A 765 -9.39 -21.25 11.84
CA GLU A 765 -10.47 -22.24 11.89
C GLU A 765 -11.11 -22.36 13.27
N GLN A 766 -10.35 -22.21 14.35
CA GLN A 766 -10.81 -22.34 15.74
C GLN A 766 -11.31 -21.00 16.30
N HIS A 767 -12.10 -20.25 15.51
CA HIS A 767 -12.64 -18.96 15.94
C HIS A 767 -14.17 -18.95 15.89
N PHE A 768 -14.82 -18.36 16.92
CA PHE A 768 -16.29 -18.34 17.03
C PHE A 768 -16.99 -17.65 15.84
N ASN A 769 -16.44 -16.57 15.27
CA ASN A 769 -17.01 -15.93 14.09
C ASN A 769 -17.00 -16.85 12.85
N TYR A 770 -15.97 -17.68 12.71
CA TYR A 770 -15.95 -18.71 11.66
C TYR A 770 -17.01 -19.77 11.92
N ALA A 771 -17.13 -20.24 13.16
CA ALA A 771 -18.16 -21.20 13.57
C ALA A 771 -19.60 -20.65 13.36
N ASP A 772 -19.85 -19.36 13.65
CA ASP A 772 -21.14 -18.71 13.36
C ASP A 772 -21.43 -18.65 11.85
N SER A 773 -20.42 -18.39 11.04
CA SER A 773 -20.60 -18.42 9.59
C SER A 773 -20.92 -19.83 9.08
N LEU A 774 -20.28 -20.87 9.63
CA LEU A 774 -20.58 -22.26 9.31
C LEU A 774 -22.01 -22.64 9.73
N PHE A 775 -22.45 -22.22 10.93
CA PHE A 775 -23.81 -22.43 11.39
C PHE A 775 -24.83 -21.80 10.43
N SER A 776 -24.63 -20.52 10.08
CA SER A 776 -25.50 -19.77 9.16
C SER A 776 -25.53 -20.40 7.76
N LEU A 777 -24.38 -20.87 7.24
CA LEU A 777 -24.32 -21.61 5.98
C LEU A 777 -25.08 -22.95 6.08
N GLY A 778 -24.96 -23.67 7.21
CA GLY A 778 -25.70 -24.88 7.47
C GLY A 778 -27.22 -24.64 7.41
N GLU A 779 -27.73 -23.61 8.08
CA GLU A 779 -29.11 -23.18 7.99
C GLU A 779 -29.57 -22.83 6.57
N LEU A 780 -28.72 -22.14 5.79
CA LEU A 780 -29.00 -21.82 4.40
C LEU A 780 -29.01 -23.05 3.49
N TYR A 781 -28.19 -24.07 3.73
CA TYR A 781 -28.26 -25.36 3.03
C TYR A 781 -29.53 -26.13 3.36
N LEU A 782 -30.04 -26.02 4.58
CA LEU A 782 -31.36 -26.60 4.93
C LEU A 782 -32.51 -25.98 4.12
N GLN A 783 -32.44 -24.66 3.89
CA GLN A 783 -33.43 -23.97 3.03
C GLN A 783 -33.36 -24.46 1.58
N LYS A 784 -32.18 -24.94 1.13
CA LYS A 784 -31.98 -25.54 -0.20
C LYS A 784 -32.25 -27.06 -0.25
N ASN A 785 -32.74 -27.67 0.84
CA ASN A 785 -32.94 -29.12 1.02
C ASN A 785 -31.64 -29.95 0.89
N GLU A 786 -30.48 -29.38 1.11
CA GLU A 786 -29.17 -30.05 1.08
C GLU A 786 -28.76 -30.51 2.49
N LYS A 787 -29.53 -31.45 3.08
CA LYS A 787 -29.37 -31.90 4.46
C LYS A 787 -27.96 -32.41 4.82
N VAL A 788 -27.29 -33.12 3.92
CA VAL A 788 -25.97 -33.72 4.18
C VAL A 788 -24.94 -32.63 4.43
N LYS A 789 -24.86 -31.62 3.55
CA LYS A 789 -23.95 -30.48 3.72
C LYS A 789 -24.29 -29.64 4.96
N ALA A 790 -25.58 -29.47 5.21
CA ALA A 790 -26.02 -28.75 6.41
C ALA A 790 -25.53 -29.42 7.68
N THR A 791 -25.71 -30.75 7.81
CA THR A 791 -25.26 -31.51 8.98
C THR A 791 -23.73 -31.46 9.14
N GLU A 792 -22.98 -31.51 8.04
CA GLU A 792 -21.52 -31.39 8.08
C GLU A 792 -21.09 -30.02 8.65
N LEU A 793 -21.65 -28.92 8.15
CA LEU A 793 -21.28 -27.56 8.57
C LEU A 793 -21.73 -27.28 10.00
N LEU A 794 -22.94 -27.71 10.38
CA LEU A 794 -23.41 -27.61 11.76
C LEU A 794 -22.55 -28.44 12.72
N GLY A 795 -22.09 -29.64 12.29
CA GLY A 795 -21.17 -30.47 13.05
C GLY A 795 -19.81 -29.79 13.31
N LYS A 796 -19.22 -29.18 12.29
CA LYS A 796 -17.98 -28.39 12.44
C LYS A 796 -18.17 -27.18 13.36
N SER A 797 -19.29 -26.47 13.21
CA SER A 797 -19.62 -25.35 14.10
C SER A 797 -19.78 -25.81 15.55
N LEU A 798 -20.44 -26.94 15.79
CA LEU A 798 -20.61 -27.53 17.11
C LEU A 798 -19.26 -27.88 17.75
N GLU A 799 -18.35 -28.51 17.01
CA GLU A 799 -17.02 -28.88 17.47
C GLU A 799 -16.22 -27.64 17.93
N ILE A 800 -16.22 -26.60 17.12
CA ILE A 800 -15.51 -25.35 17.44
C ILE A 800 -16.10 -24.70 18.68
N TYR A 801 -17.42 -24.53 18.75
CA TYR A 801 -18.10 -23.96 19.92
C TYR A 801 -17.89 -24.75 21.20
N THR A 802 -17.95 -26.08 21.13
CA THR A 802 -17.71 -26.95 22.27
C THR A 802 -16.25 -26.80 22.77
N THR A 803 -15.32 -26.73 21.87
CA THR A 803 -13.90 -26.52 22.21
C THR A 803 -13.64 -25.17 22.89
N LEU A 804 -14.32 -24.12 22.42
CA LEU A 804 -14.09 -22.74 22.91
C LEU A 804 -14.83 -22.46 24.23
N PHE A 805 -16.04 -22.91 24.36
CA PHE A 805 -16.97 -22.50 25.43
C PHE A 805 -17.49 -23.63 26.33
N GLY A 806 -17.26 -24.89 25.96
CA GLY A 806 -17.72 -26.08 26.72
C GLY A 806 -19.13 -26.48 26.37
N GLU A 807 -19.51 -27.66 26.90
CA GLU A 807 -20.79 -28.38 26.60
C GLU A 807 -22.05 -27.65 27.04
N GLU A 808 -21.95 -26.83 28.10
CA GLU A 808 -23.10 -26.16 28.74
C GLU A 808 -23.44 -24.81 28.11
N HIS A 809 -22.64 -24.35 27.13
CA HIS A 809 -22.86 -23.06 26.50
C HIS A 809 -24.14 -23.06 25.65
N GLU A 810 -24.96 -22.00 25.75
CA GLU A 810 -26.26 -21.87 25.10
C GLU A 810 -26.21 -22.19 23.60
N ARG A 811 -25.18 -21.68 22.91
CA ARG A 811 -24.97 -21.91 21.47
C ARG A 811 -24.65 -23.37 21.15
N VAL A 812 -23.94 -24.08 22.03
CA VAL A 812 -23.61 -25.50 21.86
C VAL A 812 -24.91 -26.34 21.98
N ILE A 813 -25.73 -26.00 22.94
CA ILE A 813 -27.02 -26.66 23.13
C ILE A 813 -27.93 -26.43 21.91
N GLU A 814 -28.05 -25.20 21.46
CA GLU A 814 -28.82 -24.83 20.27
C GLU A 814 -28.39 -25.62 19.02
N ILE A 815 -27.07 -25.63 18.70
CA ILE A 815 -26.56 -26.34 17.53
C ILE A 815 -26.80 -27.86 17.64
N ARG A 816 -26.57 -28.42 18.83
CA ARG A 816 -26.81 -29.84 19.09
C ARG A 816 -28.27 -30.25 18.89
N ASP A 817 -29.19 -29.44 19.39
CA ASP A 817 -30.62 -29.71 19.25
C ASP A 817 -31.05 -29.53 17.80
N ARG A 818 -30.45 -28.58 17.09
CA ARG A 818 -30.68 -28.42 15.66
C ARG A 818 -30.23 -29.63 14.85
N ILE A 819 -29.03 -30.16 15.11
CA ILE A 819 -28.56 -31.38 14.45
C ILE A 819 -29.49 -32.59 14.76
N LYS A 820 -29.91 -32.76 16.03
CA LYS A 820 -30.85 -33.82 16.40
C LYS A 820 -32.18 -33.70 15.66
N SER A 821 -32.65 -32.50 15.38
CA SER A 821 -33.91 -32.30 14.63
C SER A 821 -33.82 -32.69 13.14
N LEU A 822 -32.61 -32.92 12.62
CA LEU A 822 -32.36 -33.29 11.23
C LEU A 822 -32.19 -34.81 11.03
N SER A 823 -31.82 -35.52 12.10
CA SER A 823 -31.72 -36.98 12.12
C SER A 823 -33.14 -37.61 12.34
#